data_45b2bbc404f1b549abf0cf82583570f2
#
_entry.id   45b2bbc404f1b549abf0cf82583570f2
#
_cell.length_a   1.000
_cell.length_b   1.000
_cell.length_c   1.000
_cell.angle_alpha   90.00
_cell.angle_beta   90.00
_cell.angle_gamma   90.00
#
_symmetry.space_group_name_H-M   'P 1'
#
loop_
_entity.id
_entity.type
_entity.pdbx_description
1 polymer ?
#
loop_
_entity_poly.entity_id
_entity_poly.type
_entity_poly.pdbx_seq_one_letter_code
_entity_poly.pdbx_strand_id
1 'polypeptide(L)'
;VLIQPFDIFVHIWLVVAILSAAYVAWDQFHGNPEPAVMKWGFVLVTLYMGPIGLLLYVMADKEPRPGEHEAFIKPLWKQGVGSTVHCVAGDATGIIVAAVVVALIGLPMWQDLIVEYVAGFLFGLLIFQALFMRQIMGGTYLQNVRRSFLPELISMNCMMAGMAPVMVALMMGRDMRAMWPGEPLFWMVMSLGIIAGFALAYPVNVWMVSRGMKHGLMTVREDGDASMGAGKKFAQGKQTKKTAGKPAAKAGAVHAIPKGSGMEGMDHGGAMKMAYPSPAKQGGAGDKSADQKNVSAGGADAMKPDVTQPQLIAVTVFTGLMLLLGMTFPAAFYNLTLSAHDVAGAIMPPGMIMDNDTPAAAMRDMAAVDPRDVTRSFGLATRGARVLAPRLENGVKIFDLETSVIRWQILPKTWVNAYAFNGQVPGPTLRFTQGDRVRINVTNHLPETTTVHWHGLILPNVMDGPAQVTQAPIRTGGVYHYEFTAVQSGTYFYHSHDHVDRQQGLGLYGAMIIDPATPDESLRTDHEYTIQLQEWLLREGITYPAMPMEGGMPNYFTINGRAYPSTDTIHMKVGETVKVRFIGSNSGFIHPMHIHGGPFQVVARDGETLAPTARFMADTINVGPGQRYDVIWKARKPGMWMIHCHISHHTTNNNTETQGGGGLMMHIEVEGDPNT
;
A
#
# COMPACT_ATOMS: atom_id res chain seq x y z
N VAL A 1 8.75 -1.78 -8.44
CA VAL A 1 9.68 -1.93 -7.31
C VAL A 1 8.95 -2.61 -6.16
N LEU A 2 9.53 -3.71 -5.63
CA LEU A 2 8.98 -4.40 -4.47
C LEU A 2 9.34 -3.59 -3.22
N ILE A 3 8.35 -3.23 -2.42
CA ILE A 3 8.54 -2.46 -1.17
C ILE A 3 8.52 -3.41 0.03
N GLN A 4 7.56 -4.34 0.04
CA GLN A 4 7.38 -5.34 1.08
C GLN A 4 7.76 -6.74 0.54
N PRO A 5 8.25 -7.67 1.37
CA PRO A 5 8.43 -9.06 0.97
C PRO A 5 7.14 -9.70 0.44
N PHE A 6 6.00 -9.28 0.95
CA PHE A 6 4.66 -9.71 0.53
C PHE A 6 4.31 -9.31 -0.91
N ASP A 7 4.93 -8.27 -1.46
CA ASP A 7 4.67 -7.80 -2.84
C ASP A 7 4.94 -8.89 -3.89
N ILE A 8 5.88 -9.79 -3.63
CA ILE A 8 6.14 -10.95 -4.51
C ILE A 8 4.88 -11.82 -4.61
N PHE A 9 4.26 -12.12 -3.48
CA PHE A 9 3.03 -12.92 -3.44
C PHE A 9 1.89 -12.21 -4.18
N VAL A 10 1.74 -10.89 -4.00
CA VAL A 10 0.73 -10.08 -4.69
C VAL A 10 0.89 -10.19 -6.22
N HIS A 11 2.11 -10.05 -6.74
CA HIS A 11 2.37 -10.16 -8.18
C HIS A 11 2.11 -11.57 -8.70
N ILE A 12 2.53 -12.61 -7.96
CA ILE A 12 2.26 -14.01 -8.33
C ILE A 12 0.74 -14.25 -8.37
N TRP A 13 0.00 -13.78 -7.36
CA TRP A 13 -1.46 -13.92 -7.32
C TRP A 13 -2.12 -13.30 -8.55
N LEU A 14 -1.78 -12.08 -8.92
CA LEU A 14 -2.36 -11.39 -10.07
C LEU A 14 -2.05 -12.11 -11.40
N VAL A 15 -0.80 -12.56 -11.57
CA VAL A 15 -0.43 -13.33 -12.76
C VAL A 15 -1.22 -14.65 -12.84
N VAL A 16 -1.33 -15.38 -11.74
CA VAL A 16 -2.10 -16.63 -11.67
C VAL A 16 -3.58 -16.38 -11.91
N ALA A 17 -4.14 -15.25 -11.40
CA ALA A 17 -5.52 -14.88 -11.66
C ALA A 17 -5.80 -14.65 -13.15
N ILE A 18 -4.93 -13.91 -13.84
CA ILE A 18 -5.03 -13.67 -15.29
C ILE A 18 -4.94 -14.98 -16.07
N LEU A 19 -3.97 -15.84 -15.74
CA LEU A 19 -3.80 -17.14 -16.41
C LEU A 19 -5.00 -18.06 -16.17
N SER A 20 -5.54 -18.08 -14.94
CA SER A 20 -6.74 -18.84 -14.59
C SER A 20 -7.96 -18.36 -15.38
N ALA A 21 -8.17 -17.06 -15.47
CA ALA A 21 -9.27 -16.48 -16.25
C ALA A 21 -9.13 -16.74 -17.74
N ALA A 22 -7.92 -16.67 -18.29
CA ALA A 22 -7.65 -17.00 -19.70
C ALA A 22 -7.95 -18.48 -20.00
N TYR A 23 -7.57 -19.38 -19.09
CA TYR A 23 -7.91 -20.80 -19.21
C TYR A 23 -9.43 -21.05 -19.18
N VAL A 24 -10.13 -20.43 -18.21
CA VAL A 24 -11.61 -20.56 -18.11
C VAL A 24 -12.28 -19.98 -19.35
N ALA A 25 -11.82 -18.84 -19.86
CA ALA A 25 -12.33 -18.24 -21.09
C ALA A 25 -12.15 -19.19 -22.28
N TRP A 26 -10.94 -19.75 -22.42
CA TRP A 26 -10.67 -20.72 -23.50
C TRP A 26 -11.59 -21.94 -23.43
N ASP A 27 -11.71 -22.58 -22.26
CA ASP A 27 -12.52 -23.79 -22.04
C ASP A 27 -14.03 -23.52 -22.23
N GLN A 28 -14.53 -22.41 -21.65
CA GLN A 28 -15.93 -21.99 -21.75
C GLN A 28 -16.39 -21.72 -23.20
N PHE A 29 -15.55 -21.08 -23.99
CA PHE A 29 -15.93 -20.69 -25.35
C PHE A 29 -15.62 -21.77 -26.40
N HIS A 30 -14.86 -22.84 -26.06
CA HIS A 30 -14.55 -23.93 -27.00
C HIS A 30 -15.35 -25.22 -26.78
N GLY A 31 -15.86 -25.47 -25.57
CA GLY A 31 -16.45 -26.78 -25.27
C GLY A 31 -17.63 -26.80 -24.32
N ASN A 32 -17.79 -25.80 -23.46
CA ASN A 32 -18.79 -25.86 -22.42
C ASN A 32 -20.17 -25.36 -22.89
N PRO A 33 -21.28 -26.15 -22.71
CA PRO A 33 -22.60 -25.84 -23.24
C PRO A 33 -23.41 -24.89 -22.33
N GLU A 34 -22.79 -23.87 -21.73
CA GLU A 34 -23.44 -22.84 -20.94
C GLU A 34 -23.90 -21.63 -21.78
N PRO A 35 -24.93 -20.90 -21.34
CA PRO A 35 -25.28 -19.62 -21.97
C PRO A 35 -24.15 -18.59 -21.90
N ALA A 36 -24.03 -17.72 -22.88
CA ALA A 36 -22.94 -16.74 -22.97
C ALA A 36 -22.79 -15.87 -21.72
N VAL A 37 -23.88 -15.51 -21.04
CA VAL A 37 -23.85 -14.72 -19.81
C VAL A 37 -23.19 -15.49 -18.65
N MET A 38 -23.40 -16.80 -18.57
CA MET A 38 -22.79 -17.64 -17.54
C MET A 38 -21.29 -17.86 -17.84
N LYS A 39 -20.95 -18.03 -19.13
CA LYS A 39 -19.53 -18.10 -19.57
C LYS A 39 -18.76 -16.87 -19.11
N TRP A 40 -19.27 -15.68 -19.42
CA TRP A 40 -18.67 -14.43 -18.94
C TRP A 40 -18.68 -14.30 -17.42
N GLY A 41 -19.73 -14.79 -16.75
CA GLY A 41 -19.79 -14.83 -15.29
C GLY A 41 -18.61 -15.60 -14.69
N PHE A 42 -18.33 -16.81 -15.17
CA PHE A 42 -17.18 -17.61 -14.70
C PHE A 42 -15.85 -16.97 -15.05
N VAL A 43 -15.68 -16.39 -16.23
CA VAL A 43 -14.46 -15.68 -16.63
C VAL A 43 -14.18 -14.50 -15.70
N LEU A 44 -15.18 -13.64 -15.44
CA LEU A 44 -15.05 -12.48 -14.58
C LEU A 44 -14.77 -12.87 -13.13
N VAL A 45 -15.54 -13.81 -12.58
CA VAL A 45 -15.33 -14.28 -11.20
C VAL A 45 -13.95 -14.93 -11.05
N THR A 46 -13.49 -15.68 -12.07
CA THR A 46 -12.13 -16.24 -12.04
C THR A 46 -11.07 -15.15 -12.10
N LEU A 47 -11.28 -14.10 -12.89
CA LEU A 47 -10.36 -12.96 -12.92
C LEU A 47 -10.29 -12.28 -11.54
N TYR A 48 -11.42 -12.13 -10.86
CA TYR A 48 -11.49 -11.47 -9.55
C TYR A 48 -10.98 -12.35 -8.40
N MET A 49 -11.30 -13.65 -8.42
CA MET A 49 -10.97 -14.60 -7.33
C MET A 49 -9.73 -15.44 -7.62
N GLY A 50 -9.09 -15.28 -8.77
CA GLY A 50 -7.89 -16.00 -9.15
C GLY A 50 -8.08 -17.52 -9.20
N PRO A 51 -7.11 -18.31 -8.67
CA PRO A 51 -7.17 -19.78 -8.69
C PRO A 51 -8.37 -20.36 -7.95
N ILE A 52 -8.98 -19.61 -7.01
CA ILE A 52 -10.21 -20.05 -6.33
C ILE A 52 -11.38 -20.05 -7.30
N GLY A 53 -11.51 -19.02 -8.15
CA GLY A 53 -12.52 -18.98 -9.21
C GLY A 53 -12.35 -20.12 -10.21
N LEU A 54 -11.10 -20.44 -10.61
CA LEU A 54 -10.79 -21.59 -11.44
C LEU A 54 -11.23 -22.92 -10.78
N LEU A 55 -10.95 -23.08 -9.48
CA LEU A 55 -11.36 -24.28 -8.74
C LEU A 55 -12.89 -24.40 -8.73
N LEU A 56 -13.62 -23.32 -8.45
CA LEU A 56 -15.07 -23.30 -8.49
C LEU A 56 -15.62 -23.69 -9.85
N TYR A 57 -15.03 -23.15 -10.93
CA TYR A 57 -15.37 -23.50 -12.30
C TYR A 57 -15.21 -25.00 -12.57
N VAL A 58 -14.02 -25.55 -12.29
CA VAL A 58 -13.73 -26.98 -12.53
C VAL A 58 -14.64 -27.90 -11.73
N MET A 59 -14.94 -27.54 -10.50
CA MET A 59 -15.77 -28.37 -9.62
C MET A 59 -17.27 -28.30 -9.93
N ALA A 60 -17.76 -27.14 -10.39
CA ALA A 60 -19.19 -26.89 -10.50
C ALA A 60 -19.73 -26.93 -11.93
N ASP A 61 -18.98 -26.43 -12.92
CA ASP A 61 -19.50 -26.14 -14.27
C ASP A 61 -18.74 -26.80 -15.42
N LYS A 62 -17.44 -27.09 -15.28
CA LYS A 62 -16.64 -27.68 -16.36
C LYS A 62 -17.21 -29.04 -16.77
N GLU A 63 -17.59 -29.20 -18.05
CA GLU A 63 -18.12 -30.47 -18.56
C GLU A 63 -17.08 -31.60 -18.46
N PRO A 64 -17.36 -32.70 -17.68
CA PRO A 64 -16.37 -33.76 -17.49
C PRO A 64 -16.17 -34.64 -18.72
N ARG A 65 -17.24 -34.86 -19.51
CA ARG A 65 -17.21 -35.55 -20.82
C ARG A 65 -18.29 -34.96 -21.70
N PRO A 66 -18.05 -34.92 -23.03
CA PRO A 66 -19.06 -34.41 -23.96
C PRO A 66 -20.42 -35.08 -23.76
N GLY A 67 -21.45 -34.30 -23.48
CA GLY A 67 -22.81 -34.77 -23.28
C GLY A 67 -23.23 -35.05 -21.82
N GLU A 68 -22.32 -34.94 -20.82
CA GLU A 68 -22.62 -35.19 -19.41
C GLU A 68 -22.89 -33.93 -18.63
N HIS A 69 -22.83 -32.74 -19.19
CA HIS A 69 -22.93 -31.44 -18.48
C HIS A 69 -24.23 -31.34 -17.65
N GLU A 70 -25.40 -31.64 -18.22
CA GLU A 70 -26.70 -31.54 -17.52
C GLU A 70 -26.77 -32.43 -16.26
N ALA A 71 -26.22 -33.64 -16.31
CA ALA A 71 -26.12 -34.53 -15.18
C ALA A 71 -25.10 -34.04 -14.14
N PHE A 72 -24.00 -33.44 -14.61
CA PHE A 72 -22.92 -32.96 -13.79
C PHE A 72 -23.30 -31.76 -12.92
N ILE A 73 -24.03 -30.79 -13.50
CA ILE A 73 -24.44 -29.56 -12.81
C ILE A 73 -25.68 -29.72 -11.88
N LYS A 74 -26.34 -30.85 -11.91
CA LYS A 74 -27.61 -31.12 -11.20
C LYS A 74 -27.58 -30.98 -9.67
N PRO A 75 -26.47 -31.30 -8.94
CA PRO A 75 -26.41 -31.16 -7.48
C PRO A 75 -26.68 -29.71 -7.03
N LEU A 76 -27.49 -29.53 -5.98
CA LEU A 76 -27.92 -28.22 -5.47
C LEU A 76 -26.75 -27.28 -5.15
N TRP A 77 -25.66 -27.80 -4.58
CA TRP A 77 -24.50 -26.99 -4.26
C TRP A 77 -23.84 -26.40 -5.51
N LYS A 78 -23.80 -27.14 -6.65
CA LYS A 78 -23.30 -26.64 -7.92
C LYS A 78 -24.23 -25.58 -8.52
N GLN A 79 -25.50 -25.81 -8.44
CA GLN A 79 -26.53 -24.84 -8.82
C GLN A 79 -26.39 -23.54 -8.02
N GLY A 80 -26.09 -23.66 -6.70
CA GLY A 80 -25.78 -22.54 -5.85
C GLY A 80 -24.51 -21.81 -6.24
N VAL A 81 -23.43 -22.53 -6.66
CA VAL A 81 -22.20 -21.91 -7.19
C VAL A 81 -22.53 -21.06 -8.43
N GLY A 82 -23.24 -21.64 -9.41
CA GLY A 82 -23.59 -20.91 -10.63
C GLY A 82 -24.40 -19.67 -10.36
N SER A 83 -25.41 -19.77 -9.47
CA SER A 83 -26.22 -18.60 -9.06
C SER A 83 -25.37 -17.52 -8.40
N THR A 84 -24.42 -17.91 -7.53
CA THR A 84 -23.52 -16.97 -6.84
C THR A 84 -22.52 -16.35 -7.83
N VAL A 85 -21.93 -17.13 -8.72
CA VAL A 85 -21.02 -16.66 -9.79
C VAL A 85 -21.71 -15.59 -10.64
N HIS A 86 -22.97 -15.84 -11.05
CA HIS A 86 -23.72 -14.88 -11.86
C HIS A 86 -23.93 -13.54 -11.17
N CYS A 87 -24.32 -13.54 -9.88
CA CYS A 87 -24.51 -12.31 -9.12
C CYS A 87 -23.18 -11.59 -8.85
N VAL A 88 -22.20 -12.33 -8.33
CA VAL A 88 -20.86 -11.77 -8.01
C VAL A 88 -20.18 -11.19 -9.26
N ALA A 89 -20.36 -11.80 -10.45
CA ALA A 89 -19.81 -11.24 -11.68
C ALA A 89 -20.37 -9.84 -11.98
N GLY A 90 -21.66 -9.62 -11.78
CA GLY A 90 -22.30 -8.32 -11.95
C GLY A 90 -21.94 -7.34 -10.84
N ASP A 91 -22.19 -7.73 -9.60
CA ASP A 91 -22.00 -6.89 -8.42
C ASP A 91 -20.54 -6.45 -8.28
N ALA A 92 -19.56 -7.39 -8.36
CA ALA A 92 -18.16 -7.08 -8.25
C ALA A 92 -17.64 -6.16 -9.36
N THR A 93 -18.15 -6.30 -10.60
CA THR A 93 -17.79 -5.38 -11.67
C THR A 93 -18.21 -3.95 -11.35
N GLY A 94 -19.44 -3.76 -10.86
CA GLY A 94 -19.95 -2.45 -10.45
C GLY A 94 -19.15 -1.87 -9.27
N ILE A 95 -18.84 -2.69 -8.25
CA ILE A 95 -18.03 -2.31 -7.10
C ILE A 95 -16.63 -1.88 -7.53
N ILE A 96 -15.92 -2.69 -8.32
CA ILE A 96 -14.55 -2.38 -8.76
C ILE A 96 -14.51 -1.06 -9.55
N VAL A 97 -15.45 -0.85 -10.46
CA VAL A 97 -15.51 0.40 -11.23
C VAL A 97 -15.76 1.60 -10.30
N ALA A 98 -16.66 1.45 -9.34
CA ALA A 98 -16.93 2.48 -8.35
C ALA A 98 -15.71 2.76 -7.46
N ALA A 99 -15.06 1.73 -6.93
CA ALA A 99 -13.86 1.85 -6.10
C ALA A 99 -12.73 2.63 -6.81
N VAL A 100 -12.48 2.31 -8.09
CA VAL A 100 -11.49 3.06 -8.89
C VAL A 100 -11.89 4.53 -9.04
N VAL A 101 -13.14 4.81 -9.36
CA VAL A 101 -13.63 6.18 -9.56
C VAL A 101 -13.59 6.97 -8.25
N VAL A 102 -14.05 6.37 -7.14
CA VAL A 102 -14.07 7.01 -5.81
C VAL A 102 -12.67 7.30 -5.31
N ALA A 103 -11.73 6.36 -5.46
CA ALA A 103 -10.33 6.58 -5.10
C ALA A 103 -9.71 7.76 -5.88
N LEU A 104 -10.02 7.89 -7.20
CA LEU A 104 -9.55 8.99 -8.03
C LEU A 104 -10.20 10.34 -7.66
N ILE A 105 -11.43 10.35 -7.17
CA ILE A 105 -12.14 11.56 -6.72
C ILE A 105 -11.69 11.95 -5.30
N GLY A 106 -11.26 10.99 -4.48
CA GLY A 106 -10.85 11.20 -3.10
C GLY A 106 -12.01 11.31 -2.11
N LEU A 107 -13.06 10.50 -2.28
CA LEU A 107 -14.15 10.43 -1.30
C LEU A 107 -13.70 9.68 -0.04
N PRO A 108 -14.23 10.06 1.15
CA PRO A 108 -13.99 9.31 2.38
C PRO A 108 -14.44 7.85 2.28
N MET A 109 -13.77 6.95 2.99
CA MET A 109 -14.05 5.51 2.96
C MET A 109 -15.50 5.15 3.27
N TRP A 110 -16.18 5.87 4.19
CA TRP A 110 -17.59 5.60 4.46
C TRP A 110 -18.50 5.92 3.27
N GLN A 111 -18.18 6.97 2.47
CA GLN A 111 -18.90 7.28 1.23
C GLN A 111 -18.56 6.28 0.13
N ASP A 112 -17.30 5.87 0.05
CA ASP A 112 -16.81 4.86 -0.88
C ASP A 112 -17.64 3.57 -0.76
N LEU A 113 -17.76 3.02 0.44
CA LEU A 113 -18.57 1.83 0.71
C LEU A 113 -20.03 1.97 0.25
N ILE A 114 -20.64 3.15 0.42
CA ILE A 114 -22.03 3.40 -0.02
C ILE A 114 -22.10 3.44 -1.55
N VAL A 115 -21.18 4.15 -2.20
CA VAL A 115 -21.14 4.28 -3.66
C VAL A 115 -20.89 2.92 -4.31
N GLU A 116 -19.95 2.15 -3.77
CA GLU A 116 -19.65 0.79 -4.21
C GLU A 116 -20.86 -0.14 -4.09
N TYR A 117 -21.57 -0.10 -2.94
CA TYR A 117 -22.78 -0.88 -2.74
C TYR A 117 -23.86 -0.53 -3.77
N VAL A 118 -24.12 0.75 -3.98
CA VAL A 118 -25.16 1.21 -4.92
C VAL A 118 -24.76 0.87 -6.36
N ALA A 119 -23.52 1.10 -6.74
CA ALA A 119 -23.03 0.80 -8.09
C ALA A 119 -23.04 -0.70 -8.38
N GLY A 120 -22.57 -1.53 -7.43
CA GLY A 120 -22.60 -2.99 -7.54
C GLY A 120 -24.02 -3.49 -7.72
N PHE A 121 -24.93 -3.11 -6.83
CA PHE A 121 -26.35 -3.49 -6.89
C PHE A 121 -27.01 -3.08 -8.21
N LEU A 122 -26.79 -1.84 -8.66
CA LEU A 122 -27.40 -1.38 -9.91
C LEU A 122 -26.82 -2.11 -11.12
N PHE A 123 -25.52 -2.34 -11.16
CA PHE A 123 -24.87 -3.04 -12.26
C PHE A 123 -25.33 -4.51 -12.33
N GLY A 124 -25.34 -5.20 -11.17
CA GLY A 124 -25.84 -6.57 -11.05
C GLY A 124 -27.30 -6.67 -11.51
N LEU A 125 -28.19 -5.85 -10.96
CA LEU A 125 -29.61 -5.89 -11.24
C LEU A 125 -29.94 -5.48 -12.69
N LEU A 126 -29.42 -4.34 -13.15
CA LEU A 126 -29.85 -3.74 -14.42
C LEU A 126 -29.18 -4.38 -15.62
N ILE A 127 -27.89 -4.74 -15.50
CA ILE A 127 -27.11 -5.28 -16.61
C ILE A 127 -27.10 -6.80 -16.58
N PHE A 128 -26.63 -7.43 -15.52
CA PHE A 128 -26.50 -8.88 -15.47
C PHE A 128 -27.87 -9.57 -15.36
N GLN A 129 -28.71 -9.18 -14.42
CA GLN A 129 -30.00 -9.87 -14.21
C GLN A 129 -31.05 -9.46 -15.22
N ALA A 130 -31.23 -8.18 -15.50
CA ALA A 130 -32.35 -7.74 -16.34
C ALA A 130 -32.04 -7.76 -17.84
N LEU A 131 -30.82 -7.33 -18.24
CA LEU A 131 -30.46 -7.22 -19.65
C LEU A 131 -29.93 -8.55 -20.22
N PHE A 132 -28.89 -9.11 -19.59
CA PHE A 132 -28.22 -10.30 -20.14
C PHE A 132 -29.06 -11.58 -19.97
N MET A 133 -29.80 -11.72 -18.87
CA MET A 133 -30.68 -12.88 -18.67
C MET A 133 -32.01 -12.79 -19.42
N ARG A 134 -32.31 -11.68 -20.09
CA ARG A 134 -33.58 -11.48 -20.81
C ARG A 134 -33.86 -12.57 -21.83
N GLN A 135 -32.85 -13.04 -22.55
CA GLN A 135 -32.99 -14.10 -23.55
C GLN A 135 -33.42 -15.43 -22.95
N ILE A 136 -33.08 -15.68 -21.72
CA ILE A 136 -33.32 -16.94 -20.98
C ILE A 136 -34.64 -16.86 -20.21
N MET A 137 -34.86 -15.76 -19.46
CA MET A 137 -36.04 -15.57 -18.61
C MET A 137 -37.29 -15.15 -19.40
N GLY A 138 -37.14 -14.65 -20.62
CA GLY A 138 -38.24 -14.07 -21.41
C GLY A 138 -38.82 -12.80 -20.76
N GLY A 139 -39.93 -12.31 -21.28
CA GLY A 139 -40.63 -11.14 -20.74
C GLY A 139 -39.99 -9.80 -21.14
N THR A 140 -40.51 -8.72 -20.52
CA THR A 140 -40.00 -7.38 -20.75
C THR A 140 -38.85 -7.07 -19.78
N TYR A 141 -37.97 -6.13 -20.16
CA TYR A 141 -36.86 -5.68 -19.31
C TYR A 141 -37.34 -5.26 -17.90
N LEU A 142 -38.39 -4.45 -17.79
CA LEU A 142 -38.93 -3.99 -16.52
C LEU A 142 -39.54 -5.13 -15.67
N GLN A 143 -40.13 -6.13 -16.30
CA GLN A 143 -40.56 -7.33 -15.59
C GLN A 143 -39.40 -8.12 -14.98
N ASN A 144 -38.28 -8.23 -15.71
CA ASN A 144 -37.07 -8.90 -15.21
C ASN A 144 -36.42 -8.11 -14.06
N VAL A 145 -36.34 -6.77 -14.17
CA VAL A 145 -35.86 -5.93 -13.05
C VAL A 145 -36.74 -6.17 -11.80
N ARG A 146 -38.07 -6.15 -11.92
CA ARG A 146 -38.96 -6.36 -10.76
C ARG A 146 -38.83 -7.76 -10.16
N ARG A 147 -38.67 -8.79 -10.99
CA ARG A 147 -38.53 -10.20 -10.52
C ARG A 147 -37.20 -10.45 -9.83
N SER A 148 -36.12 -9.84 -10.33
CA SER A 148 -34.77 -10.04 -9.81
C SER A 148 -34.42 -9.09 -8.66
N PHE A 149 -35.20 -8.02 -8.43
CA PHE A 149 -34.86 -6.98 -7.44
C PHE A 149 -34.60 -7.53 -6.04
N LEU A 150 -35.56 -8.29 -5.49
CA LEU A 150 -35.44 -8.78 -4.11
C LEU A 150 -34.41 -9.90 -3.96
N PRO A 151 -34.33 -10.91 -4.85
CA PRO A 151 -33.25 -11.88 -4.83
C PRO A 151 -31.86 -11.26 -4.96
N GLU A 152 -31.71 -10.22 -5.76
CA GLU A 152 -30.44 -9.52 -5.93
C GLU A 152 -30.08 -8.68 -4.70
N LEU A 153 -31.06 -7.96 -4.13
CA LEU A 153 -30.88 -7.23 -2.88
C LEU A 153 -30.39 -8.13 -1.73
N ILE A 154 -31.00 -9.30 -1.55
CA ILE A 154 -30.61 -10.27 -0.55
C ILE A 154 -29.17 -10.78 -0.77
N SER A 155 -28.82 -11.10 -2.03
CA SER A 155 -27.50 -11.59 -2.40
C SER A 155 -26.42 -10.52 -2.19
N MET A 156 -26.68 -9.29 -2.67
CA MET A 156 -25.78 -8.15 -2.57
C MET A 156 -25.53 -7.73 -1.11
N ASN A 157 -26.57 -7.77 -0.26
CA ASN A 157 -26.42 -7.51 1.17
C ASN A 157 -25.41 -8.47 1.81
N CYS A 158 -25.51 -9.77 1.50
CA CYS A 158 -24.57 -10.77 2.01
C CYS A 158 -23.16 -10.58 1.44
N MET A 159 -23.07 -10.29 0.15
CA MET A 159 -21.78 -10.06 -0.50
C MET A 159 -21.06 -8.88 0.14
N MET A 160 -21.72 -7.74 0.26
CA MET A 160 -21.10 -6.54 0.83
C MET A 160 -20.81 -6.68 2.33
N ALA A 161 -21.66 -7.41 3.08
CA ALA A 161 -21.42 -7.72 4.47
C ALA A 161 -20.11 -8.53 4.69
N GLY A 162 -19.73 -9.37 3.74
CA GLY A 162 -18.45 -10.09 3.78
C GLY A 162 -17.29 -9.26 3.21
N MET A 163 -17.52 -8.52 2.16
CA MET A 163 -16.49 -7.78 1.43
C MET A 163 -16.01 -6.54 2.19
N ALA A 164 -16.92 -5.70 2.69
CA ALA A 164 -16.59 -4.42 3.31
C ALA A 164 -15.63 -4.53 4.51
N PRO A 165 -15.81 -5.44 5.49
CA PRO A 165 -14.85 -5.55 6.59
C PRO A 165 -13.45 -5.95 6.15
N VAL A 166 -13.34 -6.84 5.15
CA VAL A 166 -12.05 -7.28 4.60
C VAL A 166 -11.36 -6.15 3.86
N MET A 167 -12.09 -5.43 3.03
CA MET A 167 -11.57 -4.28 2.29
C MET A 167 -11.08 -3.19 3.25
N VAL A 168 -11.91 -2.75 4.18
CA VAL A 168 -11.54 -1.71 5.14
C VAL A 168 -10.32 -2.13 5.96
N ALA A 169 -10.30 -3.35 6.51
CA ALA A 169 -9.21 -3.81 7.34
C ALA A 169 -7.86 -3.88 6.58
N LEU A 170 -7.89 -4.20 5.29
CA LEU A 170 -6.69 -4.31 4.47
C LEU A 170 -6.30 -2.96 3.81
N MET A 171 -7.26 -2.12 3.45
CA MET A 171 -7.01 -0.81 2.83
C MET A 171 -6.63 0.25 3.86
N MET A 172 -7.32 0.28 5.00
CA MET A 172 -7.11 1.26 6.07
C MET A 172 -6.19 0.72 7.19
N GLY A 173 -5.62 -0.47 7.02
CA GLY A 173 -4.71 -1.07 7.97
C GLY A 173 -3.28 -0.53 7.82
N ARG A 174 -2.31 -1.43 7.94
CA ARG A 174 -0.89 -1.07 7.93
C ARG A 174 -0.38 -0.53 6.58
N ASP A 175 -0.84 -1.10 5.47
CA ASP A 175 -0.32 -0.80 4.12
C ASP A 175 -1.40 -0.15 3.24
N MET A 176 -1.48 1.16 3.37
CA MET A 176 -2.50 1.97 2.69
C MET A 176 -2.21 2.20 1.20
N ARG A 177 -1.16 1.57 0.62
CA ARG A 177 -1.01 1.46 -0.84
C ARG A 177 -2.23 0.77 -1.46
N ALA A 178 -2.87 -0.10 -0.69
CA ALA A 178 -4.11 -0.77 -1.09
C ALA A 178 -5.28 0.18 -1.41
N MET A 179 -5.22 1.44 -1.00
CA MET A 179 -6.25 2.44 -1.33
C MET A 179 -6.08 3.06 -2.72
N TRP A 180 -4.95 2.81 -3.42
CA TRP A 180 -4.67 3.43 -4.72
C TRP A 180 -4.75 2.42 -5.87
N PRO A 181 -5.62 2.64 -6.88
CA PRO A 181 -5.81 1.69 -7.99
C PRO A 181 -4.57 1.43 -8.85
N GLY A 182 -3.58 2.32 -8.83
CA GLY A 182 -2.29 2.15 -9.49
C GLY A 182 -1.35 1.14 -8.81
N GLU A 183 -1.65 0.73 -7.59
CA GLU A 183 -0.86 -0.24 -6.83
C GLU A 183 -1.40 -1.67 -7.00
N PRO A 184 -0.52 -2.66 -7.23
CA PRO A 184 -0.93 -4.07 -7.32
C PRO A 184 -1.70 -4.56 -6.09
N LEU A 185 -1.38 -4.01 -4.91
CA LEU A 185 -2.01 -4.37 -3.65
C LEU A 185 -3.51 -4.04 -3.62
N PHE A 186 -3.95 -2.95 -4.26
CA PHE A 186 -5.36 -2.62 -4.41
C PHE A 186 -6.15 -3.79 -5.04
N TRP A 187 -5.66 -4.33 -6.16
CA TRP A 187 -6.31 -5.43 -6.87
C TRP A 187 -6.32 -6.72 -6.07
N MET A 188 -5.26 -6.98 -5.29
CA MET A 188 -5.23 -8.13 -4.37
C MET A 188 -6.27 -7.99 -3.27
N VAL A 189 -6.42 -6.80 -2.67
CA VAL A 189 -7.42 -6.53 -1.62
C VAL A 189 -8.83 -6.67 -2.17
N MET A 190 -9.10 -6.13 -3.38
CA MET A 190 -10.37 -6.33 -4.06
C MET A 190 -10.66 -7.83 -4.28
N SER A 191 -9.66 -8.60 -4.71
CA SER A 191 -9.78 -10.05 -4.88
C SER A 191 -10.17 -10.74 -3.56
N LEU A 192 -9.49 -10.43 -2.45
CA LEU A 192 -9.78 -11.01 -1.13
C LEU A 192 -11.18 -10.61 -0.62
N GLY A 193 -11.56 -9.35 -0.83
CA GLY A 193 -12.90 -8.87 -0.50
C GLY A 193 -13.99 -9.65 -1.26
N ILE A 194 -13.81 -9.83 -2.56
CA ILE A 194 -14.76 -10.60 -3.40
C ILE A 194 -14.83 -12.07 -2.96
N ILE A 195 -13.71 -12.69 -2.60
CA ILE A 195 -13.69 -14.07 -2.06
C ILE A 195 -14.51 -14.16 -0.77
N ALA A 196 -14.32 -13.21 0.15
CA ALA A 196 -15.11 -13.17 1.41
C ALA A 196 -16.59 -12.90 1.14
N GLY A 197 -16.90 -11.97 0.25
CA GLY A 197 -18.27 -11.68 -0.19
C GLY A 197 -18.94 -12.89 -0.84
N PHE A 198 -18.24 -13.60 -1.74
CA PHE A 198 -18.72 -14.83 -2.35
C PHE A 198 -19.03 -15.90 -1.30
N ALA A 199 -18.11 -16.12 -0.33
CA ALA A 199 -18.26 -17.11 0.71
C ALA A 199 -19.51 -16.84 1.58
N LEU A 200 -19.81 -15.55 1.86
CA LEU A 200 -20.95 -15.18 2.68
C LEU A 200 -22.27 -15.18 1.89
N ALA A 201 -22.24 -14.81 0.62
CA ALA A 201 -23.42 -14.84 -0.26
C ALA A 201 -23.81 -16.26 -0.70
N TYR A 202 -22.86 -17.20 -0.80
CA TYR A 202 -23.08 -18.53 -1.32
C TYR A 202 -24.19 -19.33 -0.59
N PRO A 203 -24.21 -19.48 0.75
CA PRO A 203 -25.24 -20.27 1.43
C PRO A 203 -26.64 -19.69 1.22
N VAL A 204 -26.77 -18.37 1.14
CA VAL A 204 -28.05 -17.69 0.89
C VAL A 204 -28.50 -17.89 -0.55
N ASN A 205 -27.58 -17.88 -1.51
CA ASN A 205 -27.89 -18.19 -2.91
C ASN A 205 -28.30 -19.65 -3.10
N VAL A 206 -27.63 -20.61 -2.42
CA VAL A 206 -28.07 -22.02 -2.39
C VAL A 206 -29.51 -22.14 -1.87
N TRP A 207 -29.82 -21.44 -0.78
CA TRP A 207 -31.18 -21.41 -0.24
C TRP A 207 -32.17 -20.82 -1.24
N MET A 208 -31.86 -19.68 -1.87
CA MET A 208 -32.72 -19.06 -2.87
C MET A 208 -32.98 -19.95 -4.10
N VAL A 209 -31.93 -20.65 -4.58
CA VAL A 209 -32.06 -21.65 -5.66
C VAL A 209 -32.98 -22.81 -5.24
N SER A 210 -32.80 -23.34 -4.01
CA SER A 210 -33.63 -24.43 -3.50
C SER A 210 -35.13 -24.08 -3.39
N ARG A 211 -35.44 -22.77 -3.28
CA ARG A 211 -36.80 -22.20 -3.19
C ARG A 211 -37.34 -21.68 -4.52
N GLY A 212 -36.60 -21.83 -5.61
CA GLY A 212 -37.01 -21.33 -6.93
C GLY A 212 -37.06 -19.82 -7.07
N MET A 213 -36.35 -19.09 -6.19
CA MET A 213 -36.22 -17.63 -6.24
C MET A 213 -35.13 -17.17 -7.21
N LYS A 214 -34.10 -18.01 -7.41
CA LYS A 214 -32.96 -17.75 -8.33
C LYS A 214 -32.72 -18.96 -9.23
N HIS A 215 -32.09 -18.71 -10.35
CA HIS A 215 -31.63 -19.74 -11.29
C HIS A 215 -30.19 -20.20 -10.91
N GLY A 216 -29.88 -21.45 -11.21
CA GLY A 216 -28.53 -21.99 -11.17
C GLY A 216 -27.92 -22.17 -12.53
N LEU A 217 -27.01 -23.14 -12.67
CA LEU A 217 -26.37 -23.55 -13.92
C LEU A 217 -27.38 -24.13 -14.90
N MET A 218 -27.16 -23.96 -16.20
CA MET A 218 -28.03 -24.42 -17.28
C MET A 218 -27.22 -25.06 -18.41
N THR A 219 -27.85 -25.93 -19.17
CA THR A 219 -27.25 -26.54 -20.38
C THR A 219 -28.01 -26.04 -21.62
N VAL A 220 -27.32 -25.41 -22.55
CA VAL A 220 -27.87 -24.94 -23.84
C VAL A 220 -27.09 -25.64 -24.98
N ARG A 221 -27.80 -26.42 -25.79
CA ARG A 221 -27.22 -27.05 -26.99
C ARG A 221 -27.80 -26.41 -28.26
N GLU A 222 -27.04 -26.42 -29.36
CA GLU A 222 -27.38 -25.73 -30.62
C GLU A 222 -28.68 -26.24 -31.29
N ASP A 223 -29.31 -27.33 -30.83
CA ASP A 223 -30.55 -27.87 -31.39
C ASP A 223 -31.84 -27.18 -30.82
N GLY A 224 -31.71 -26.07 -30.15
CA GLY A 224 -32.85 -25.19 -29.83
C GLY A 224 -33.74 -25.59 -28.66
N ASP A 225 -33.41 -26.58 -27.87
CA ASP A 225 -34.20 -27.00 -26.71
C ASP A 225 -33.49 -26.71 -25.41
N ALA A 226 -33.89 -25.64 -24.75
CA ALA A 226 -33.47 -25.32 -23.39
C ALA A 226 -34.30 -26.16 -22.41
N SER A 227 -33.81 -27.36 -22.05
CA SER A 227 -34.43 -28.13 -21.00
C SER A 227 -34.05 -27.58 -19.63
N MET A 228 -34.97 -26.88 -18.99
CA MET A 228 -34.84 -26.54 -17.58
C MET A 228 -34.96 -27.83 -16.75
N GLY A 229 -33.93 -28.12 -15.94
CA GLY A 229 -33.95 -29.20 -14.95
C GLY A 229 -34.96 -28.93 -13.83
N ALA A 230 -36.24 -28.99 -14.12
CA ALA A 230 -37.30 -28.97 -13.12
C ALA A 230 -37.49 -30.39 -12.58
N GLY A 231 -37.30 -30.60 -11.27
CA GLY A 231 -37.46 -31.87 -10.60
C GLY A 231 -38.82 -32.53 -10.86
N LYS A 232 -38.82 -33.55 -11.69
CA LYS A 232 -39.98 -34.46 -11.77
C LYS A 232 -39.92 -35.45 -10.63
N LYS A 233 -41.01 -35.50 -9.86
CA LYS A 233 -41.29 -36.47 -8.81
C LYS A 233 -41.21 -37.89 -9.36
N PHE A 234 -40.55 -38.76 -8.63
CA PHE A 234 -40.55 -40.22 -8.84
C PHE A 234 -41.99 -40.79 -8.81
N ALA A 235 -42.40 -41.43 -9.91
CA ALA A 235 -43.46 -42.41 -9.90
C ALA A 235 -42.88 -43.78 -10.25
N GLN A 236 -42.97 -44.74 -9.32
CA GLN A 236 -42.67 -46.17 -9.50
C GLN A 236 -43.63 -46.80 -10.48
N GLY A 237 -43.16 -47.60 -11.40
CA GLY A 237 -43.99 -48.43 -12.28
C GLY A 237 -43.20 -49.53 -13.00
N LYS A 238 -43.21 -50.68 -12.38
CA LYS A 238 -43.11 -52.08 -12.83
C LYS A 238 -42.45 -52.48 -14.17
N GLN A 239 -41.54 -53.44 -14.01
CA GLN A 239 -40.92 -54.33 -15.00
C GLN A 239 -41.93 -55.07 -15.89
N THR A 240 -41.57 -55.28 -17.18
CA THR A 240 -41.76 -56.58 -17.85
C THR A 240 -40.65 -56.80 -18.90
N LYS A 241 -40.12 -58.04 -18.84
CA LYS A 241 -39.13 -58.63 -19.75
C LYS A 241 -39.71 -59.00 -21.13
N LYS A 242 -38.92 -58.93 -22.21
CA LYS A 242 -38.63 -60.09 -23.13
C LYS A 242 -37.82 -59.65 -24.34
N THR A 243 -36.65 -60.18 -24.47
CA THR A 243 -36.01 -61.16 -25.35
C THR A 243 -35.65 -60.73 -26.77
N ALA A 244 -34.38 -60.66 -26.98
CA ALA A 244 -33.48 -61.37 -27.90
C ALA A 244 -33.64 -61.24 -29.45
N GLY A 245 -32.57 -60.92 -30.09
CA GLY A 245 -32.37 -61.19 -31.50
C GLY A 245 -31.15 -60.45 -32.10
N LYS A 246 -30.02 -61.10 -32.12
CA LYS A 246 -28.84 -60.83 -32.97
C LYS A 246 -28.93 -61.74 -34.23
N PRO A 247 -28.13 -61.68 -35.30
CA PRO A 247 -26.94 -60.93 -35.65
C PRO A 247 -26.72 -60.62 -37.14
N ALA A 248 -25.48 -60.17 -37.43
CA ALA A 248 -24.64 -60.28 -38.60
C ALA A 248 -24.68 -59.17 -39.65
N ALA A 249 -23.65 -58.41 -39.88
CA ALA A 249 -22.30 -58.57 -40.42
C ALA A 249 -22.19 -58.39 -41.96
N LYS A 250 -21.29 -57.54 -42.34
CA LYS A 250 -20.25 -57.51 -43.43
C LYS A 250 -20.18 -56.14 -44.11
N ALA A 251 -19.14 -55.34 -43.98
CA ALA A 251 -17.81 -55.46 -44.62
C ALA A 251 -17.69 -54.83 -46.01
N GLY A 252 -16.70 -54.03 -46.19
CA GLY A 252 -16.01 -53.71 -47.45
C GLY A 252 -16.08 -52.23 -47.84
N ALA A 253 -15.08 -51.48 -47.68
CA ALA A 253 -13.78 -51.32 -48.37
C ALA A 253 -13.78 -50.14 -49.38
N VAL A 254 -13.03 -49.08 -49.08
CA VAL A 254 -11.79 -48.62 -49.75
C VAL A 254 -11.90 -47.81 -51.07
N HIS A 255 -11.18 -46.74 -51.08
CA HIS A 255 -10.51 -45.89 -52.08
C HIS A 255 -11.10 -44.53 -52.33
N ALA A 256 -10.40 -43.48 -52.41
CA ALA A 256 -9.04 -43.01 -52.61
C ALA A 256 -9.11 -41.59 -53.19
N ILE A 257 -8.17 -40.78 -52.77
CA ILE A 257 -7.88 -39.42 -53.20
C ILE A 257 -7.55 -39.32 -54.73
N PRO A 258 -7.73 -38.15 -55.38
CA PRO A 258 -6.57 -37.30 -55.58
C PRO A 258 -6.82 -35.74 -55.59
N LYS A 259 -5.82 -35.10 -55.13
CA LYS A 259 -5.05 -33.88 -55.39
C LYS A 259 -5.35 -33.01 -56.61
N GLY A 260 -5.15 -31.70 -56.40
CA GLY A 260 -4.50 -30.84 -57.42
C GLY A 260 -5.08 -29.42 -57.40
N SER A 261 -4.30 -28.45 -56.80
CA SER A 261 -3.59 -27.35 -57.44
C SER A 261 -4.49 -26.29 -58.11
N GLY A 262 -4.38 -25.03 -57.92
CA GLY A 262 -3.34 -24.07 -57.68
C GLY A 262 -3.83 -22.66 -57.89
N MET A 263 -3.23 -21.76 -57.24
CA MET A 263 -2.68 -20.45 -57.59
C MET A 263 -3.50 -19.30 -58.17
N GLU A 264 -3.23 -18.16 -57.53
CA GLU A 264 -3.13 -16.77 -58.07
C GLU A 264 -4.46 -16.03 -58.29
N GLY A 265 -4.66 -14.78 -57.90
CA GLY A 265 -3.84 -13.69 -57.43
C GLY A 265 -4.62 -12.39 -57.57
N MET A 266 -4.28 -11.39 -56.76
CA MET A 266 -4.41 -9.94 -56.99
C MET A 266 -5.80 -9.34 -57.35
N ASP A 267 -6.21 -8.22 -56.91
CA ASP A 267 -5.78 -6.98 -56.28
C ASP A 267 -6.93 -5.95 -56.37
N HIS A 268 -6.90 -4.95 -55.52
CA HIS A 268 -7.50 -3.60 -55.63
C HIS A 268 -9.03 -3.35 -55.51
N GLY A 269 -9.45 -2.74 -54.42
CA GLY A 269 -9.68 -1.29 -54.41
C GLY A 269 -11.09 -0.81 -54.66
N GLY A 270 -11.63 -0.03 -53.74
CA GLY A 270 -12.64 0.94 -54.10
C GLY A 270 -13.80 1.13 -53.13
N ALA A 271 -13.76 2.23 -52.42
CA ALA A 271 -14.84 2.82 -51.61
C ALA A 271 -16.03 3.26 -52.44
N MET A 272 -17.24 3.24 -51.87
CA MET A 272 -18.17 4.38 -51.82
C MET A 272 -19.61 4.02 -51.50
N LYS A 273 -20.09 4.57 -50.42
CA LYS A 273 -21.34 5.37 -50.19
C LYS A 273 -22.75 4.90 -50.66
N MET A 274 -23.57 4.85 -49.64
CA MET A 274 -24.94 5.47 -49.52
C MET A 274 -26.08 4.98 -50.44
N ALA A 275 -27.20 4.55 -49.85
CA ALA A 275 -28.44 5.39 -49.67
C ALA A 275 -29.67 4.50 -49.39
N TYR A 276 -30.42 4.94 -48.43
CA TYR A 276 -31.83 4.52 -48.18
C TYR A 276 -32.74 4.98 -49.37
N PRO A 277 -33.90 4.33 -49.63
CA PRO A 277 -35.14 4.91 -49.12
C PRO A 277 -36.27 3.92 -48.72
N SER A 278 -37.11 4.35 -47.79
CA SER A 278 -38.55 3.96 -47.62
C SER A 278 -39.44 4.93 -48.42
N PRO A 279 -40.76 4.86 -48.37
CA PRO A 279 -41.77 3.79 -48.35
C PRO A 279 -42.90 3.98 -49.43
N ALA A 280 -43.78 3.01 -49.58
CA ALA A 280 -45.16 3.35 -50.06
C ALA A 280 -46.20 2.24 -49.80
N LYS A 281 -47.38 2.70 -49.48
CA LYS A 281 -48.64 2.06 -49.06
C LYS A 281 -49.44 1.50 -50.24
N GLN A 282 -50.50 0.74 -49.84
CA GLN A 282 -51.78 0.39 -50.45
C GLN A 282 -51.84 -1.02 -50.99
N GLY A 283 -52.82 -1.87 -50.75
CA GLY A 283 -54.17 -1.79 -50.22
C GLY A 283 -54.97 -2.92 -50.94
N GLY A 284 -55.91 -3.54 -50.23
CA GLY A 284 -56.93 -4.28 -50.97
C GLY A 284 -57.22 -5.72 -50.49
N ALA A 285 -58.36 -5.81 -49.91
CA ALA A 285 -59.22 -6.87 -49.42
C ALA A 285 -59.25 -8.21 -50.17
N GLY A 286 -59.58 -9.29 -49.45
CA GLY A 286 -60.07 -10.54 -50.00
C GLY A 286 -60.12 -11.69 -48.97
N ASP A 287 -61.26 -11.84 -48.42
CA ASP A 287 -61.77 -12.90 -47.55
C ASP A 287 -61.57 -14.33 -48.09
N LYS A 288 -61.14 -15.27 -47.21
CA LYS A 288 -61.78 -16.57 -47.03
C LYS A 288 -61.05 -17.42 -45.90
N SER A 289 -61.90 -17.74 -44.98
CA SER A 289 -61.77 -18.73 -43.91
C SER A 289 -61.09 -20.03 -44.31
N ALA A 290 -60.07 -20.50 -43.48
CA ALA A 290 -59.77 -21.91 -43.26
C ALA A 290 -59.14 -22.07 -41.88
N ASP A 291 -59.67 -22.96 -41.10
CA ASP A 291 -59.28 -23.47 -39.80
C ASP A 291 -57.78 -23.40 -39.49
N GLN A 292 -57.42 -22.52 -38.60
CA GLN A 292 -56.18 -22.67 -37.83
C GLN A 292 -56.54 -23.26 -36.47
N LYS A 293 -56.27 -24.55 -36.30
CA LYS A 293 -56.13 -25.17 -34.99
C LYS A 293 -55.16 -24.36 -34.14
N ASN A 294 -55.65 -23.79 -33.09
CA ASN A 294 -54.85 -23.21 -32.00
C ASN A 294 -53.84 -24.26 -31.50
N VAL A 295 -52.59 -24.15 -31.90
CA VAL A 295 -51.48 -24.68 -31.13
C VAL A 295 -51.23 -23.64 -30.08
N SER A 296 -51.78 -23.87 -28.91
CA SER A 296 -51.42 -23.14 -27.68
C SER A 296 -49.93 -23.30 -27.45
N ALA A 297 -49.16 -22.21 -27.66
CA ALA A 297 -47.82 -22.11 -27.11
C ALA A 297 -47.94 -22.41 -25.61
N GLY A 298 -47.37 -23.52 -25.20
CA GLY A 298 -47.22 -23.89 -23.78
C GLY A 298 -46.44 -22.78 -23.08
N GLY A 299 -47.18 -21.92 -22.37
CA GLY A 299 -46.60 -20.91 -21.50
C GLY A 299 -45.70 -21.61 -20.50
N ALA A 300 -44.48 -21.17 -20.40
CA ALA A 300 -43.62 -21.50 -19.29
C ALA A 300 -44.39 -21.06 -18.01
N ASP A 301 -44.95 -22.01 -17.30
CA ASP A 301 -45.41 -21.82 -15.91
C ASP A 301 -44.15 -21.45 -15.11
N ALA A 302 -43.96 -20.13 -14.90
CA ALA A 302 -42.96 -19.61 -14.01
C ALA A 302 -43.24 -20.23 -12.65
N MET A 303 -42.38 -21.17 -12.20
CA MET A 303 -42.48 -21.76 -10.88
C MET A 303 -42.68 -20.64 -9.88
N LYS A 304 -43.85 -20.63 -9.20
CA LYS A 304 -44.04 -19.70 -8.08
C LYS A 304 -43.04 -20.04 -7.02
N PRO A 305 -42.28 -19.05 -6.49
CA PRO A 305 -41.32 -19.30 -5.42
C PRO A 305 -42.01 -20.02 -4.24
N ASP A 306 -41.42 -21.14 -3.78
CA ASP A 306 -41.91 -21.90 -2.60
C ASP A 306 -41.35 -21.24 -1.32
N VAL A 307 -41.74 -19.97 -1.11
CA VAL A 307 -41.34 -19.17 0.06
C VAL A 307 -42.52 -18.47 0.64
N THR A 308 -42.71 -18.59 1.95
CA THR A 308 -43.76 -17.83 2.66
C THR A 308 -43.33 -16.37 2.89
N GLN A 309 -44.30 -15.44 2.96
CA GLN A 309 -44.05 -14.04 3.23
C GLN A 309 -43.20 -13.80 4.53
N PRO A 310 -43.48 -14.48 5.65
CA PRO A 310 -42.65 -14.34 6.84
C PRO A 310 -41.18 -14.77 6.63
N GLN A 311 -40.92 -15.85 5.88
CA GLN A 311 -39.56 -16.29 5.55
C GLN A 311 -38.84 -15.26 4.70
N LEU A 312 -39.51 -14.68 3.73
CA LEU A 312 -38.96 -13.65 2.85
C LEU A 312 -38.58 -12.39 3.63
N ILE A 313 -39.50 -11.92 4.49
CA ILE A 313 -39.23 -10.78 5.39
C ILE A 313 -38.05 -11.08 6.32
N ALA A 314 -38.04 -12.27 6.96
CA ALA A 314 -36.98 -12.65 7.88
C ALA A 314 -35.59 -12.67 7.22
N VAL A 315 -35.47 -13.23 6.01
CA VAL A 315 -34.18 -13.28 5.28
C VAL A 315 -33.77 -11.87 4.82
N THR A 316 -34.73 -11.05 4.35
CA THR A 316 -34.41 -9.68 3.93
C THR A 316 -33.92 -8.82 5.11
N VAL A 317 -34.62 -8.92 6.26
CA VAL A 317 -34.20 -8.20 7.49
C VAL A 317 -32.85 -8.73 7.99
N PHE A 318 -32.66 -10.03 8.02
CA PHE A 318 -31.40 -10.65 8.46
C PHE A 318 -30.22 -10.20 7.59
N THR A 319 -30.34 -10.26 6.27
CA THR A 319 -29.28 -9.83 5.36
C THR A 319 -29.05 -8.31 5.39
N GLY A 320 -30.11 -7.52 5.62
CA GLY A 320 -29.98 -6.09 5.87
C GLY A 320 -29.22 -5.75 7.15
N LEU A 321 -29.46 -6.50 8.22
CA LEU A 321 -28.69 -6.38 9.48
C LEU A 321 -27.23 -6.81 9.29
N MET A 322 -26.98 -7.89 8.54
CA MET A 322 -25.63 -8.29 8.18
C MET A 322 -24.90 -7.21 7.40
N LEU A 323 -25.55 -6.60 6.40
CA LEU A 323 -24.99 -5.48 5.65
C LEU A 323 -24.65 -4.32 6.57
N LEU A 324 -25.60 -3.91 7.42
CA LEU A 324 -25.38 -2.80 8.36
C LEU A 324 -24.17 -3.07 9.25
N LEU A 325 -24.11 -4.28 9.83
CA LEU A 325 -22.98 -4.69 10.67
C LEU A 325 -21.66 -4.68 9.88
N GLY A 326 -21.64 -5.29 8.68
CA GLY A 326 -20.45 -5.35 7.85
C GLY A 326 -19.91 -3.98 7.43
N MET A 327 -20.80 -3.01 7.15
CA MET A 327 -20.41 -1.66 6.77
C MET A 327 -20.03 -0.76 7.95
N THR A 328 -20.59 -0.98 9.15
CA THR A 328 -20.38 -0.10 10.31
C THR A 328 -19.36 -0.62 11.30
N PHE A 329 -19.23 -1.95 11.46
CA PHE A 329 -18.29 -2.56 12.40
C PHE A 329 -16.83 -2.11 12.21
N PRO A 330 -16.31 -1.93 10.99
CA PRO A 330 -14.95 -1.45 10.81
C PRO A 330 -14.68 -0.06 11.39
N ALA A 331 -15.69 0.80 11.53
CA ALA A 331 -15.56 2.14 12.13
C ALA A 331 -15.13 2.10 13.61
N ALA A 332 -15.25 0.95 14.29
CA ALA A 332 -14.76 0.78 15.65
C ALA A 332 -13.22 0.70 15.71
N PHE A 333 -12.55 0.43 14.58
CA PHE A 333 -11.10 0.17 14.53
C PHE A 333 -10.36 1.07 13.54
N TYR A 334 -11.05 1.67 12.56
CA TYR A 334 -10.43 2.43 11.47
C TYR A 334 -11.13 3.76 11.27
N ASN A 335 -10.36 4.78 10.90
CA ASN A 335 -10.88 6.11 10.59
C ASN A 335 -11.51 6.16 9.19
N LEU A 336 -12.79 5.84 9.09
CA LEU A 336 -13.52 5.84 7.81
C LEU A 336 -13.76 7.25 7.22
N THR A 337 -13.34 8.32 7.90
CA THR A 337 -13.44 9.68 7.33
C THR A 337 -12.29 10.01 6.39
N LEU A 338 -11.23 9.19 6.35
CA LEU A 338 -10.09 9.35 5.48
C LEU A 338 -10.39 8.83 4.06
N SER A 339 -9.78 9.49 3.09
CA SER A 339 -9.83 9.13 1.67
C SER A 339 -8.51 8.58 1.15
N ALA A 340 -8.51 8.06 -0.07
CA ALA A 340 -7.28 7.70 -0.77
C ALA A 340 -6.33 8.91 -0.94
N HIS A 341 -6.86 10.13 -1.14
CA HIS A 341 -6.04 11.34 -1.25
C HIS A 341 -5.35 11.72 0.07
N ASP A 342 -5.90 11.29 1.20
CA ASP A 342 -5.33 11.61 2.52
C ASP A 342 -4.16 10.72 2.88
N VAL A 343 -4.24 9.41 2.61
CA VAL A 343 -3.30 8.42 3.19
C VAL A 343 -2.79 7.37 2.20
N ALA A 344 -3.24 7.37 0.93
CA ALA A 344 -2.77 6.36 -0.03
C ALA A 344 -1.25 6.41 -0.21
N GLY A 345 -0.64 5.23 -0.21
CA GLY A 345 0.82 5.08 -0.29
C GLY A 345 1.52 5.01 1.06
N ALA A 346 0.87 5.40 2.16
CA ALA A 346 1.45 5.29 3.50
C ALA A 346 1.59 3.82 3.93
N ILE A 347 2.75 3.49 4.50
CA ILE A 347 3.01 2.18 5.13
C ILE A 347 3.35 2.45 6.60
N MET A 348 2.53 1.94 7.52
CA MET A 348 2.72 2.14 8.95
C MET A 348 3.74 1.15 9.54
N PRO A 349 4.46 1.52 10.62
CA PRO A 349 5.35 0.61 11.33
C PRO A 349 4.61 -0.63 11.84
N PRO A 350 5.25 -1.82 11.83
CA PRO A 350 4.65 -3.01 12.44
C PRO A 350 4.42 -2.82 13.94
N GLY A 351 3.23 -3.20 14.41
CA GLY A 351 2.84 -3.08 15.82
C GLY A 351 2.37 -1.68 16.23
N MET A 352 2.30 -0.73 15.31
CA MET A 352 1.66 0.55 15.60
C MET A 352 0.14 0.36 15.70
N ILE A 353 -0.43 0.85 16.79
CA ILE A 353 -1.87 0.92 17.00
C ILE A 353 -2.32 2.33 16.60
N MET A 354 -3.24 2.40 15.64
CA MET A 354 -3.89 3.65 15.25
C MET A 354 -5.31 3.64 15.75
N ASP A 355 -5.69 4.69 16.45
CA ASP A 355 -7.07 4.88 16.87
C ASP A 355 -7.95 5.29 15.67
N ASN A 356 -9.25 5.04 15.78
CA ASN A 356 -10.22 5.32 14.72
C ASN A 356 -10.45 6.82 14.47
N ASP A 357 -9.83 7.69 15.22
CA ASP A 357 -9.82 9.15 15.04
C ASP A 357 -8.44 9.73 14.70
N THR A 358 -7.42 8.87 14.46
CA THR A 358 -6.07 9.32 14.09
C THR A 358 -6.14 10.18 12.82
N PRO A 359 -5.64 11.45 12.86
CA PRO A 359 -5.69 12.33 11.69
C PRO A 359 -4.77 11.87 10.56
N ALA A 360 -5.13 12.18 9.30
CA ALA A 360 -4.31 11.88 8.12
C ALA A 360 -2.89 12.46 8.20
N ALA A 361 -2.73 13.66 8.76
CA ALA A 361 -1.41 14.28 8.94
C ALA A 361 -0.51 13.43 9.83
N ALA A 362 -1.03 12.96 10.99
CA ALA A 362 -0.27 12.09 11.88
C ALA A 362 0.11 10.76 11.20
N MET A 363 -0.79 10.15 10.44
CA MET A 363 -0.48 8.93 9.68
C MET A 363 0.63 9.16 8.65
N ARG A 364 0.62 10.30 7.94
CA ARG A 364 1.69 10.64 6.99
C ARG A 364 3.03 10.86 7.70
N ASP A 365 3.03 11.53 8.86
CA ASP A 365 4.26 11.76 9.62
C ASP A 365 4.88 10.45 10.14
N MET A 366 4.06 9.46 10.48
CA MET A 366 4.50 8.14 10.93
C MET A 366 4.87 7.18 9.78
N ALA A 367 4.47 7.49 8.55
CA ALA A 367 4.65 6.59 7.42
C ALA A 367 6.12 6.35 7.05
N ALA A 368 6.38 5.16 6.51
CA ALA A 368 7.68 4.78 5.98
C ALA A 368 8.21 5.76 4.92
N VAL A 369 9.53 5.82 4.79
CA VAL A 369 10.16 6.39 3.58
C VAL A 369 9.92 5.45 2.41
N ASP A 370 9.30 5.94 1.34
CA ASP A 370 9.10 5.15 0.13
C ASP A 370 10.47 4.85 -0.51
N PRO A 371 10.85 3.57 -0.66
CA PRO A 371 12.11 3.22 -1.32
C PRO A 371 12.21 3.66 -2.78
N ARG A 372 11.08 4.01 -3.42
CA ARG A 372 11.02 4.52 -4.79
C ARG A 372 11.56 5.95 -4.91
N ASP A 373 11.52 6.72 -3.80
CA ASP A 373 12.01 8.09 -3.75
C ASP A 373 13.55 8.17 -3.58
N VAL A 374 14.20 7.04 -3.31
CA VAL A 374 15.65 6.98 -3.12
C VAL A 374 16.38 7.32 -4.41
N THR A 375 17.12 8.43 -4.40
CA THR A 375 17.86 8.92 -5.59
C THR A 375 19.26 8.34 -5.70
N ARG A 376 19.94 8.11 -4.56
CA ARG A 376 21.34 7.65 -4.48
C ARG A 376 21.57 6.77 -3.26
N SER A 377 22.63 5.95 -3.31
CA SER A 377 23.07 5.10 -2.19
C SER A 377 24.49 5.43 -1.79
N PHE A 378 24.76 5.54 -0.48
CA PHE A 378 26.08 5.88 0.07
C PHE A 378 26.50 4.84 1.12
N GLY A 379 27.61 4.15 0.82
CA GLY A 379 28.18 3.11 1.69
C GLY A 379 29.02 3.68 2.84
N LEU A 380 29.62 2.78 3.63
CA LEU A 380 30.43 3.13 4.81
C LEU A 380 31.64 4.02 4.49
N ALA A 381 32.17 3.96 3.28
CA ALA A 381 33.30 4.81 2.86
C ALA A 381 32.93 6.30 2.77
N THR A 382 31.64 6.63 2.62
CA THR A 382 31.15 8.02 2.59
C THR A 382 30.95 8.50 4.03
N ARG A 383 31.60 9.60 4.42
CA ARG A 383 31.43 10.23 5.74
C ARG A 383 30.31 11.26 5.70
N GLY A 384 29.48 11.30 6.76
CA GLY A 384 28.60 12.42 7.04
C GLY A 384 29.32 13.60 7.68
N ALA A 385 28.62 14.68 7.95
CA ALA A 385 29.10 15.86 8.67
C ALA A 385 30.38 16.51 8.07
N ARG A 386 30.67 16.31 6.78
CA ARG A 386 31.82 16.94 6.12
C ARG A 386 31.63 18.46 6.08
N VAL A 387 32.70 19.19 6.39
CA VAL A 387 32.65 20.66 6.35
C VAL A 387 32.35 21.13 4.91
N LEU A 388 31.31 21.95 4.76
CA LEU A 388 30.95 22.57 3.50
C LEU A 388 31.72 23.90 3.32
N ALA A 389 32.51 24.00 2.28
CA ALA A 389 33.18 25.23 1.95
C ALA A 389 32.17 26.25 1.36
N PRO A 390 32.06 27.47 1.91
CA PRO A 390 31.22 28.51 1.33
C PRO A 390 31.82 29.10 0.06
N ARG A 391 30.95 29.59 -0.85
CA ARG A 391 31.34 30.54 -1.85
C ARG A 391 31.39 31.94 -1.22
N LEU A 392 32.33 32.80 -1.62
CA LEU A 392 32.41 34.17 -1.13
C LEU A 392 31.96 35.11 -2.25
N GLU A 393 30.88 35.87 -2.01
CA GLU A 393 30.36 36.86 -2.97
C GLU A 393 30.08 38.17 -2.23
N ASN A 394 30.77 39.25 -2.63
CA ASN A 394 30.61 40.58 -2.02
C ASN A 394 30.70 40.61 -0.48
N GLY A 395 31.59 39.79 0.10
CA GLY A 395 31.77 39.67 1.54
C GLY A 395 30.73 38.83 2.26
N VAL A 396 29.83 38.15 1.53
CA VAL A 396 28.85 37.22 2.05
C VAL A 396 29.33 35.79 1.83
N LYS A 397 29.33 34.96 2.86
CA LYS A 397 29.58 33.50 2.79
C LYS A 397 28.32 32.80 2.35
N ILE A 398 28.34 32.17 1.18
CA ILE A 398 27.17 31.49 0.61
C ILE A 398 27.35 29.97 0.71
N PHE A 399 26.40 29.32 1.32
CA PHE A 399 26.28 27.86 1.41
C PHE A 399 25.08 27.39 0.59
N ASP A 400 25.23 26.30 -0.16
CA ASP A 400 24.15 25.68 -0.92
C ASP A 400 23.81 24.32 -0.29
N LEU A 401 22.59 24.18 0.22
CA LEU A 401 22.04 22.96 0.78
C LEU A 401 20.95 22.39 -0.13
N GLU A 402 21.05 21.14 -0.48
CA GLU A 402 20.06 20.41 -1.27
C GLU A 402 19.50 19.26 -0.45
N THR A 403 18.17 19.17 -0.31
CA THR A 403 17.55 18.04 0.34
C THR A 403 17.29 16.92 -0.65
N SER A 404 17.36 15.66 -0.22
CA SER A 404 17.03 14.51 -1.07
C SER A 404 16.78 13.26 -0.24
N VAL A 405 16.09 12.27 -0.79
CA VAL A 405 15.96 10.93 -0.20
C VAL A 405 17.13 10.09 -0.70
N ILE A 406 17.88 9.50 0.25
CA ILE A 406 19.04 8.67 -0.03
C ILE A 406 18.96 7.34 0.71
N ARG A 407 19.71 6.35 0.22
CA ARG A 407 19.97 5.12 0.97
C ARG A 407 21.33 5.25 1.65
N TRP A 408 21.34 5.19 2.98
CA TRP A 408 22.50 5.41 3.82
C TRP A 408 22.88 4.14 4.60
N GLN A 409 24.16 3.74 4.56
CA GLN A 409 24.61 2.53 5.23
C GLN A 409 25.08 2.86 6.65
N ILE A 410 24.40 2.36 7.69
CA ILE A 410 24.78 2.61 9.10
C ILE A 410 25.71 1.54 9.68
N LEU A 411 25.67 0.32 9.12
CA LEU A 411 26.50 -0.85 9.48
C LEU A 411 26.79 -1.69 8.22
N PRO A 412 27.74 -2.63 8.20
CA PRO A 412 28.13 -3.38 7.01
C PRO A 412 27.00 -4.02 6.21
N LYS A 413 25.91 -4.40 6.85
CA LYS A 413 24.75 -5.01 6.17
C LYS A 413 23.43 -4.26 6.42
N THR A 414 23.49 -3.12 7.12
CA THR A 414 22.29 -2.38 7.54
C THR A 414 22.23 -1.03 6.85
N TRP A 415 21.13 -0.80 6.17
CA TRP A 415 20.86 0.38 5.39
C TRP A 415 19.55 1.02 5.84
N VAL A 416 19.53 2.33 5.90
CA VAL A 416 18.32 3.14 6.12
C VAL A 416 18.04 4.00 4.90
N ASN A 417 16.77 4.24 4.60
CA ASN A 417 16.37 5.28 3.67
C ASN A 417 16.23 6.57 4.47
N ALA A 418 17.05 7.55 4.17
CA ALA A 418 17.20 8.76 4.95
C ALA A 418 16.85 10.00 4.14
N TYR A 419 16.34 11.01 4.80
CA TYR A 419 16.31 12.37 4.29
C TYR A 419 17.66 13.02 4.58
N ALA A 420 18.25 13.67 3.60
CA ALA A 420 19.63 14.13 3.72
C ALA A 420 19.82 15.52 3.13
N PHE A 421 20.70 16.30 3.75
CA PHE A 421 21.29 17.49 3.14
C PHE A 421 22.55 17.08 2.37
N ASN A 422 22.66 17.50 1.11
CA ASN A 422 23.83 17.27 0.23
C ASN A 422 24.28 15.81 0.18
N GLY A 423 23.32 14.87 0.21
CA GLY A 423 23.56 13.42 0.07
C GLY A 423 24.38 12.80 1.22
N GLN A 424 24.32 13.34 2.41
CA GLN A 424 25.02 12.80 3.58
C GLN A 424 24.18 12.91 4.87
N VAL A 425 24.41 12.01 5.81
CA VAL A 425 23.82 12.02 7.15
C VAL A 425 24.91 11.83 8.20
N PRO A 426 25.07 12.74 9.16
CA PRO A 426 24.48 14.09 9.21
C PRO A 426 24.77 14.91 7.96
N GLY A 427 23.94 15.92 7.70
CA GLY A 427 24.18 16.96 6.69
C GLY A 427 25.54 17.63 6.90
N PRO A 428 26.01 18.43 5.91
CA PRO A 428 27.32 19.07 6.00
C PRO A 428 27.45 19.97 7.22
N THR A 429 28.63 19.97 7.83
CA THR A 429 28.97 20.97 8.86
C THR A 429 29.14 22.33 8.22
N LEU A 430 28.38 23.32 8.64
CA LEU A 430 28.54 24.72 8.28
C LEU A 430 29.48 25.36 9.30
N ARG A 431 30.62 25.94 8.83
CA ARG A 431 31.57 26.59 9.71
C ARG A 431 31.90 27.98 9.19
N PHE A 432 31.73 28.98 10.05
CA PHE A 432 31.99 30.39 9.77
C PHE A 432 32.32 31.10 11.09
N THR A 433 32.64 32.39 11.01
CA THR A 433 33.14 33.17 12.14
C THR A 433 32.08 34.16 12.63
N GLN A 434 32.04 34.45 13.91
CA GLN A 434 31.23 35.51 14.48
C GLN A 434 31.53 36.84 13.76
N GLY A 435 30.46 37.52 13.34
CA GLY A 435 30.51 38.74 12.52
C GLY A 435 30.35 38.49 11.01
N ASP A 436 30.46 37.26 10.54
CA ASP A 436 30.23 36.94 9.12
C ASP A 436 28.78 37.18 8.70
N ARG A 437 28.64 37.74 7.48
CA ARG A 437 27.35 37.71 6.76
C ARG A 437 27.23 36.38 6.03
N VAL A 438 26.14 35.67 6.28
CA VAL A 438 25.91 34.31 5.75
C VAL A 438 24.63 34.31 4.94
N ARG A 439 24.67 33.68 3.76
CA ARG A 439 23.49 33.28 2.99
C ARG A 439 23.49 31.78 2.83
N ILE A 440 22.35 31.12 3.15
CA ILE A 440 22.19 29.69 2.96
C ILE A 440 21.01 29.48 2.02
N ASN A 441 21.30 28.93 0.84
CA ASN A 441 20.29 28.60 -0.15
C ASN A 441 19.86 27.14 0.11
N VAL A 442 18.56 26.91 0.30
CA VAL A 442 18.01 25.57 0.52
C VAL A 442 17.13 25.19 -0.66
N THR A 443 17.55 24.19 -1.42
CA THR A 443 16.76 23.61 -2.52
C THR A 443 16.09 22.32 -2.05
N ASN A 444 14.76 22.23 -2.19
CA ASN A 444 13.99 21.06 -1.75
C ASN A 444 13.79 20.05 -2.90
N HIS A 445 14.37 18.85 -2.76
CA HIS A 445 14.13 17.69 -3.64
C HIS A 445 13.44 16.52 -2.92
N LEU A 446 12.83 16.78 -1.74
CA LEU A 446 12.00 15.79 -1.07
C LEU A 446 10.64 15.64 -1.78
N PRO A 447 9.95 14.49 -1.62
CA PRO A 447 8.60 14.31 -2.11
C PRO A 447 7.55 15.16 -1.37
N GLU A 448 7.94 15.83 -0.29
CA GLU A 448 7.10 16.66 0.58
C GLU A 448 7.72 18.05 0.80
N THR A 449 6.96 18.96 1.40
CA THR A 449 7.46 20.31 1.76
C THR A 449 8.52 20.22 2.87
N THR A 450 9.35 21.24 3.00
CA THR A 450 10.35 21.36 4.09
C THR A 450 10.65 22.80 4.43
N THR A 451 11.29 23.02 5.57
CA THR A 451 11.96 24.28 5.94
C THR A 451 13.23 23.94 6.71
N VAL A 452 14.07 24.94 7.02
CA VAL A 452 15.25 24.75 7.88
C VAL A 452 15.25 25.77 9.00
N HIS A 453 15.40 25.28 10.21
CA HIS A 453 15.57 26.08 11.42
C HIS A 453 17.05 26.08 11.87
N TRP A 454 17.52 27.22 12.30
CA TRP A 454 18.90 27.47 12.75
C TRP A 454 18.91 27.49 14.28
N HIS A 455 19.00 26.31 14.85
CA HIS A 455 18.70 26.08 16.28
C HIS A 455 19.62 26.86 17.20
N GLY A 456 19.04 27.79 17.98
CA GLY A 456 19.69 28.57 18.99
C GLY A 456 20.33 29.87 18.51
N LEU A 457 20.15 30.26 17.24
CA LEU A 457 20.70 31.51 16.72
C LEU A 457 19.79 32.71 17.00
N ILE A 458 20.42 33.86 17.23
CA ILE A 458 19.79 35.18 17.22
C ILE A 458 19.81 35.68 15.78
N LEU A 459 18.64 35.75 15.15
CA LEU A 459 18.46 36.14 13.75
C LEU A 459 17.12 36.82 13.51
N PRO A 460 16.90 37.45 12.33
CA PRO A 460 15.59 38.01 11.99
C PRO A 460 14.52 36.91 11.97
N ASN A 461 13.35 37.16 12.58
CA ASN A 461 12.26 36.20 12.70
C ASN A 461 11.87 35.51 11.38
N VAL A 462 11.84 36.26 10.27
CA VAL A 462 11.55 35.74 8.92
C VAL A 462 12.62 34.77 8.39
N MET A 463 13.74 34.61 9.08
CA MET A 463 14.83 33.68 8.75
C MET A 463 14.91 32.51 9.74
N ASP A 464 13.99 32.41 10.70
CA ASP A 464 14.01 31.41 11.78
C ASP A 464 13.62 30.00 11.30
N GLY A 465 12.75 29.88 10.30
CA GLY A 465 12.48 28.62 9.61
C GLY A 465 11.19 27.88 9.95
N PRO A 466 10.53 28.03 11.12
CA PRO A 466 9.29 27.28 11.42
C PRO A 466 8.22 27.48 10.35
N ALA A 467 7.78 26.34 9.76
CA ALA A 467 6.76 26.32 8.72
C ALA A 467 5.44 26.93 9.23
N GLN A 468 4.76 27.70 8.38
CA GLN A 468 3.48 28.38 8.68
C GLN A 468 3.56 29.45 9.80
N VAL A 469 4.68 29.59 10.49
CA VAL A 469 4.88 30.58 11.55
C VAL A 469 5.74 31.75 11.05
N THR A 470 6.96 31.47 10.61
CA THR A 470 7.90 32.50 10.16
C THR A 470 8.04 32.55 8.63
N GLN A 471 7.70 31.47 7.95
CA GLN A 471 7.73 31.34 6.48
C GLN A 471 6.74 30.32 5.95
N ALA A 472 6.42 30.41 4.69
CA ALA A 472 5.74 29.33 3.98
C ALA A 472 6.71 28.16 3.73
N PRO A 473 6.22 26.89 3.78
CA PRO A 473 7.05 25.73 3.47
C PRO A 473 7.62 25.78 2.05
N ILE A 474 8.85 25.29 1.87
CA ILE A 474 9.52 25.16 0.58
C ILE A 474 8.95 23.92 -0.11
N ARG A 475 8.23 24.11 -1.21
CA ARG A 475 7.66 23.02 -2.01
C ARG A 475 8.74 22.21 -2.69
N THR A 476 8.45 20.98 -3.09
CA THR A 476 9.32 20.15 -3.95
C THR A 476 9.74 20.93 -5.19
N GLY A 477 11.04 20.97 -5.48
CA GLY A 477 11.65 21.77 -6.54
C GLY A 477 11.83 23.26 -6.22
N GLY A 478 11.33 23.72 -5.05
CA GLY A 478 11.47 25.11 -4.61
C GLY A 478 12.80 25.43 -3.96
N VAL A 479 13.11 26.71 -3.87
CA VAL A 479 14.33 27.25 -3.23
C VAL A 479 13.93 28.34 -2.24
N TYR A 480 14.60 28.38 -1.09
CA TYR A 480 14.51 29.48 -0.13
C TYR A 480 15.91 29.96 0.26
N HIS A 481 16.04 31.28 0.51
CA HIS A 481 17.30 31.94 0.84
C HIS A 481 17.23 32.48 2.26
N TYR A 482 18.03 31.91 3.17
CA TYR A 482 18.21 32.40 4.52
C TYR A 482 19.43 33.32 4.54
N GLU A 483 19.26 34.56 5.03
CA GLU A 483 20.38 35.54 5.10
C GLU A 483 20.39 36.21 6.46
N PHE A 484 21.52 36.15 7.15
CA PHE A 484 21.72 36.74 8.48
C PHE A 484 23.18 37.05 8.76
N THR A 485 23.42 37.82 9.80
CA THR A 485 24.76 38.05 10.36
C THR A 485 24.92 37.17 11.60
N ALA A 486 26.03 36.44 11.69
CA ALA A 486 26.35 35.58 12.83
C ALA A 486 26.78 36.44 14.04
N VAL A 487 25.86 36.76 14.93
CA VAL A 487 26.17 37.60 16.11
C VAL A 487 26.72 36.82 17.30
N GLN A 488 26.55 35.49 17.29
CA GLN A 488 26.99 34.57 18.35
C GLN A 488 28.18 33.73 17.88
N SER A 489 28.87 33.08 18.82
CA SER A 489 29.86 32.03 18.54
C SER A 489 29.55 30.81 19.42
N GLY A 490 29.91 29.59 18.95
CA GLY A 490 29.70 28.35 19.70
C GLY A 490 29.28 27.18 18.83
N THR A 491 28.72 26.17 19.49
CA THR A 491 28.23 24.95 18.88
C THR A 491 26.72 25.03 18.70
N TYR A 492 26.27 25.02 17.45
CA TYR A 492 24.89 25.07 17.03
C TYR A 492 24.62 23.92 16.06
N PHE A 493 23.36 23.77 15.63
CA PHE A 493 22.97 22.85 14.57
C PHE A 493 21.78 23.38 13.80
N TYR A 494 21.52 22.83 12.64
CA TYR A 494 20.34 23.14 11.82
C TYR A 494 19.56 21.86 11.53
N HIS A 495 18.25 21.98 11.39
CA HIS A 495 17.37 20.85 11.13
C HIS A 495 16.08 21.32 10.43
N SER A 496 15.33 20.37 9.86
CA SER A 496 14.01 20.67 9.32
C SER A 496 13.06 21.17 10.44
N HIS A 497 12.18 22.11 10.09
CA HIS A 497 11.11 22.58 10.98
C HIS A 497 9.73 22.57 10.25
N ASP A 498 9.55 21.61 9.35
CA ASP A 498 8.29 21.21 8.73
C ASP A 498 8.20 19.69 8.90
N HIS A 499 7.10 19.15 9.43
CA HIS A 499 6.99 17.73 9.79
C HIS A 499 8.18 17.23 10.63
N VAL A 500 8.48 17.91 11.73
CA VAL A 500 9.75 17.79 12.49
C VAL A 500 10.03 16.36 12.91
N ASP A 501 9.04 15.66 13.52
CA ASP A 501 9.20 14.28 13.99
C ASP A 501 9.59 13.34 12.84
N ARG A 502 9.06 13.58 11.65
CA ARG A 502 9.37 12.82 10.45
C ARG A 502 10.73 13.24 9.88
N GLN A 503 10.89 14.50 9.50
CA GLN A 503 12.03 14.93 8.68
C GLN A 503 13.36 14.95 9.44
N GLN A 504 13.37 15.49 10.66
CA GLN A 504 14.55 15.44 11.52
C GLN A 504 14.82 14.00 11.96
N GLY A 505 13.77 13.24 12.34
CA GLY A 505 13.88 11.83 12.69
C GLY A 505 14.40 10.95 11.55
N LEU A 506 14.24 11.35 10.29
CA LEU A 506 14.77 10.66 9.12
C LEU A 506 16.13 11.17 8.63
N GLY A 507 16.75 12.19 9.30
CA GLY A 507 18.12 12.57 9.00
C GLY A 507 18.35 14.01 8.52
N LEU A 508 17.31 14.87 8.45
CA LEU A 508 17.48 16.28 8.05
C LEU A 508 18.01 17.14 9.19
N TYR A 509 19.26 16.98 9.53
CA TYR A 509 20.01 17.77 10.50
C TYR A 509 21.48 17.85 10.13
N GLY A 510 22.17 18.87 10.65
CA GLY A 510 23.61 19.04 10.48
C GLY A 510 24.20 20.02 11.48
N ALA A 511 25.48 19.90 11.78
CA ALA A 511 26.18 20.77 12.71
C ALA A 511 26.43 22.17 12.11
N MET A 512 26.41 23.19 12.99
CA MET A 512 26.81 24.53 12.66
C MET A 512 27.79 25.02 13.74
N ILE A 513 29.02 25.29 13.36
CA ILE A 513 30.07 25.76 14.25
C ILE A 513 30.39 27.22 13.89
N ILE A 514 30.23 28.09 14.85
CA ILE A 514 30.55 29.52 14.70
C ILE A 514 31.76 29.81 15.55
N ASP A 515 32.90 30.03 14.88
CA ASP A 515 34.13 30.36 15.56
C ASP A 515 34.06 31.77 16.16
N PRO A 516 34.56 32.01 17.37
CA PRO A 516 34.57 33.36 17.96
C PRO A 516 35.49 34.30 17.15
N ALA A 517 35.09 35.58 17.06
CA ALA A 517 35.90 36.61 16.42
C ALA A 517 37.27 36.76 17.11
N THR A 518 37.30 36.54 18.45
CA THR A 518 38.54 36.51 19.23
C THR A 518 38.60 35.18 19.94
N PRO A 519 39.55 34.30 19.58
CA PRO A 519 39.68 32.98 20.24
C PRO A 519 40.01 33.09 21.73
N ASP A 520 39.39 32.23 22.55
CA ASP A 520 39.77 32.04 23.95
C ASP A 520 40.85 30.96 24.05
N GLU A 521 42.10 31.39 24.25
CA GLU A 521 43.26 30.47 24.36
C GLU A 521 43.11 29.46 25.51
N SER A 522 42.31 29.75 26.56
CA SER A 522 42.03 28.80 27.64
C SER A 522 41.20 27.59 27.21
N LEU A 523 40.56 27.67 26.06
CA LEU A 523 39.73 26.61 25.46
C LEU A 523 40.42 25.94 24.27
N ARG A 524 41.70 26.24 23.99
CA ARG A 524 42.45 25.59 22.94
C ARG A 524 42.74 24.14 23.33
N THR A 525 42.58 23.26 22.36
CA THR A 525 42.82 21.82 22.51
C THR A 525 43.66 21.30 21.33
N ASP A 526 44.33 20.14 21.51
CA ASP A 526 45.08 19.51 20.44
C ASP A 526 44.18 18.95 19.35
N HIS A 527 42.99 18.48 19.73
CA HIS A 527 41.98 17.91 18.83
C HIS A 527 40.59 18.51 19.08
N GLU A 528 39.76 18.45 18.04
CA GLU A 528 38.34 18.83 18.12
C GLU A 528 37.51 17.75 17.39
N TYR A 529 36.41 17.30 17.99
CA TYR A 529 35.53 16.32 17.41
C TYR A 529 34.05 16.63 17.71
N THR A 530 33.21 16.59 16.68
CA THR A 530 31.77 16.84 16.82
C THR A 530 31.00 15.52 16.77
N ILE A 531 30.14 15.29 17.75
CA ILE A 531 29.26 14.13 17.88
C ILE A 531 27.82 14.59 17.73
N GLN A 532 27.16 14.09 16.68
CA GLN A 532 25.73 14.28 16.42
C GLN A 532 25.02 12.96 16.66
N LEU A 533 24.01 12.96 17.54
CA LEU A 533 23.28 11.78 17.99
C LEU A 533 21.99 11.61 17.20
N GLN A 534 21.65 10.38 16.79
CA GLN A 534 20.42 10.10 16.05
C GLN A 534 19.87 8.70 16.33
N GLU A 535 18.58 8.55 16.14
CA GLU A 535 17.76 7.37 16.35
C GLU A 535 17.13 6.91 15.02
N TRP A 536 17.04 5.58 14.82
CA TRP A 536 16.46 5.02 13.61
C TRP A 536 15.51 3.88 13.92
N LEU A 537 14.40 3.84 13.21
CA LEU A 537 13.48 2.71 13.20
C LEU A 537 13.56 1.99 11.86
N LEU A 538 14.14 0.78 11.88
CA LEU A 538 14.23 -0.10 10.71
C LEU A 538 13.50 -1.41 11.01
N ARG A 539 12.41 -1.67 10.33
CA ARG A 539 11.63 -2.92 10.44
C ARG A 539 11.39 -3.49 9.06
N GLU A 540 11.57 -4.80 8.92
CA GLU A 540 11.32 -5.53 7.66
C GLU A 540 12.05 -4.92 6.43
N GLY A 541 13.22 -4.30 6.65
CA GLY A 541 14.00 -3.64 5.61
C GLY A 541 13.48 -2.26 5.18
N ILE A 542 12.48 -1.72 5.87
CA ILE A 542 11.88 -0.41 5.62
C ILE A 542 12.21 0.54 6.76
N THR A 543 12.52 1.79 6.43
CA THR A 543 12.82 2.84 7.39
C THR A 543 11.58 3.67 7.69
N TYR A 544 11.31 3.84 8.98
CA TYR A 544 10.23 4.67 9.51
C TYR A 544 10.83 5.79 10.37
N PRO A 545 10.14 6.91 10.57
CA PRO A 545 10.52 7.87 11.59
C PRO A 545 10.54 7.21 12.97
N ALA A 546 11.62 7.41 13.72
CA ALA A 546 11.72 6.92 15.09
C ALA A 546 11.00 7.90 16.03
N MET A 547 10.03 7.42 16.80
CA MET A 547 9.23 8.21 17.73
C MET A 547 9.10 7.51 19.07
N PRO A 548 9.06 8.22 20.22
CA PRO A 548 8.93 7.60 21.54
C PRO A 548 7.48 7.16 21.83
N MET A 549 6.90 6.36 20.94
CA MET A 549 5.54 5.83 21.03
C MET A 549 5.50 4.37 20.60
N GLU A 550 4.41 3.66 20.93
CA GLU A 550 4.22 2.26 20.59
C GLU A 550 4.28 2.05 19.05
N GLY A 551 5.05 1.03 18.63
CA GLY A 551 5.34 0.80 17.21
C GLY A 551 6.37 1.74 16.59
N GLY A 552 6.62 2.92 17.17
CA GLY A 552 7.58 3.93 16.69
C GLY A 552 8.97 3.86 17.33
N MET A 553 9.18 2.99 18.31
CA MET A 553 10.43 2.91 19.09
C MET A 553 11.65 2.55 18.21
N PRO A 554 12.75 3.34 18.30
CA PRO A 554 13.99 3.08 17.55
C PRO A 554 14.61 1.74 17.92
N ASN A 555 15.30 1.14 16.97
CA ASN A 555 16.08 -0.08 17.18
C ASN A 555 17.53 0.03 16.70
N TYR A 556 17.92 1.18 16.17
CA TYR A 556 19.30 1.56 15.87
C TYR A 556 19.55 2.99 16.34
N PHE A 557 20.80 3.23 16.77
CA PHE A 557 21.26 4.52 17.24
C PHE A 557 22.60 4.83 16.58
N THR A 558 22.86 6.08 16.22
CA THR A 558 24.06 6.44 15.45
C THR A 558 24.75 7.67 16.00
N ILE A 559 26.09 7.64 15.96
CA ILE A 559 26.99 8.78 16.09
C ILE A 559 27.44 9.17 14.68
N ASN A 560 27.21 10.41 14.28
CA ASN A 560 27.60 10.93 12.97
C ASN A 560 27.14 10.03 11.80
N GLY A 561 25.92 9.47 11.91
CA GLY A 561 25.28 8.63 10.90
C GLY A 561 25.84 7.20 10.83
N ARG A 562 26.58 6.73 11.81
CA ARG A 562 27.10 5.35 11.94
C ARG A 562 26.77 4.76 13.30
N ALA A 563 26.46 3.48 13.34
CA ALA A 563 26.34 2.72 14.58
C ALA A 563 27.65 1.95 14.84
N TYR A 564 28.05 1.81 16.10
CA TYR A 564 29.19 0.98 16.46
C TYR A 564 28.97 -0.46 15.97
N PRO A 565 30.01 -1.12 15.39
CA PRO A 565 31.42 -0.76 15.30
C PRO A 565 31.83 0.06 14.07
N SER A 566 30.91 0.66 13.32
CA SER A 566 31.20 1.49 12.14
C SER A 566 31.39 2.98 12.46
N THR A 567 31.38 3.36 13.73
CA THR A 567 31.70 4.71 14.21
C THR A 567 33.19 5.02 14.04
N ASP A 568 33.56 6.30 14.07
CA ASP A 568 34.95 6.74 14.01
C ASP A 568 35.69 6.39 15.30
N THR A 569 37.04 6.40 15.23
CA THR A 569 37.94 6.37 16.38
C THR A 569 38.69 7.69 16.46
N ILE A 570 38.75 8.31 17.64
CA ILE A 570 39.60 9.48 17.89
C ILE A 570 40.97 8.99 18.27
N HIS A 571 42.02 9.40 17.52
CA HIS A 571 43.40 9.01 17.78
C HIS A 571 44.14 10.15 18.50
N MET A 572 44.77 9.87 19.62
CA MET A 572 45.47 10.85 20.49
C MET A 572 46.72 10.24 21.10
N LYS A 573 47.56 11.10 21.69
CA LYS A 573 48.70 10.73 22.52
C LYS A 573 48.47 11.04 23.97
N VAL A 574 49.12 10.32 24.88
CA VAL A 574 49.08 10.64 26.31
C VAL A 574 49.48 12.11 26.54
N GLY A 575 48.66 12.81 27.32
CA GLY A 575 48.83 14.22 27.65
C GLY A 575 48.03 15.19 26.78
N GLU A 576 47.64 14.79 25.55
CA GLU A 576 46.84 15.61 24.66
C GLU A 576 45.39 15.75 25.15
N THR A 577 44.73 16.79 24.62
CA THR A 577 43.36 17.17 24.96
C THR A 577 42.51 17.14 23.70
N VAL A 578 41.24 16.75 23.88
CA VAL A 578 40.23 16.84 22.82
C VAL A 578 39.02 17.64 23.32
N LYS A 579 38.55 18.58 22.49
CA LYS A 579 37.27 19.20 22.66
C LYS A 579 36.20 18.34 21.94
N VAL A 580 35.31 17.73 22.69
CA VAL A 580 34.18 17.00 22.13
C VAL A 580 32.94 17.90 22.19
N ARG A 581 32.31 18.13 21.03
CA ARG A 581 31.06 18.86 20.87
C ARG A 581 29.93 17.88 20.73
N PHE A 582 29.14 17.70 21.78
CA PHE A 582 27.92 16.87 21.75
C PHE A 582 26.73 17.69 21.26
N ILE A 583 26.00 17.15 20.29
CA ILE A 583 24.77 17.74 19.75
C ILE A 583 23.68 16.67 19.79
N GLY A 584 22.61 16.94 20.55
CA GLY A 584 21.39 16.16 20.57
C GLY A 584 20.54 16.49 19.33
N SER A 585 20.93 15.96 18.18
CA SER A 585 20.26 16.19 16.90
C SER A 585 19.08 15.24 16.63
N ASN A 586 18.82 14.32 17.54
CA ASN A 586 17.66 13.45 17.57
C ASN A 586 16.41 14.17 18.13
N SER A 587 15.22 13.56 17.96
CA SER A 587 13.94 14.14 18.41
C SER A 587 13.26 13.34 19.54
N GLY A 588 13.74 12.11 19.86
CA GLY A 588 13.01 11.20 20.74
C GLY A 588 13.53 11.11 22.18
N PHE A 589 14.83 10.87 22.38
CA PHE A 589 15.36 10.46 23.66
C PHE A 589 16.51 11.33 24.18
N ILE A 590 16.66 11.36 25.52
CA ILE A 590 17.86 11.90 26.17
C ILE A 590 18.95 10.84 26.14
N HIS A 591 20.20 11.23 25.83
CA HIS A 591 21.36 10.37 25.81
C HIS A 591 22.37 10.80 26.88
N PRO A 592 22.45 10.08 28.02
CA PRO A 592 23.53 10.27 28.99
C PRO A 592 24.86 9.83 28.37
N MET A 593 25.66 10.77 27.88
CA MET A 593 26.94 10.49 27.20
C MET A 593 28.08 10.46 28.20
N HIS A 594 28.77 9.33 28.26
CA HIS A 594 29.88 9.05 29.15
C HIS A 594 31.20 8.90 28.39
N ILE A 595 32.31 9.39 28.96
CA ILE A 595 33.66 9.19 28.44
C ILE A 595 34.49 8.44 29.48
N HIS A 596 35.02 7.27 29.12
CA HIS A 596 35.94 6.50 29.94
C HIS A 596 37.29 7.20 30.09
N GLY A 597 38.09 6.77 31.05
CA GLY A 597 39.46 7.28 31.29
C GLY A 597 39.53 8.54 32.15
N GLY A 598 38.47 8.86 32.83
CA GLY A 598 38.36 9.94 33.81
C GLY A 598 37.56 11.15 33.36
N PRO A 599 37.31 12.09 34.28
CA PRO A 599 36.39 13.16 34.04
C PRO A 599 36.87 14.14 32.98
N PHE A 600 35.90 14.79 32.32
CA PHE A 600 36.07 15.91 31.40
C PHE A 600 35.56 17.22 32.05
N GLN A 601 36.01 18.35 31.53
CA GLN A 601 35.51 19.66 31.92
C GLN A 601 34.45 20.12 30.94
N VAL A 602 33.25 20.46 31.44
CA VAL A 602 32.18 21.12 30.66
C VAL A 602 32.54 22.60 30.53
N VAL A 603 32.70 23.08 29.29
CA VAL A 603 33.19 24.44 28.99
C VAL A 603 32.16 25.31 28.26
N ALA A 604 31.16 24.68 27.61
CA ALA A 604 30.04 25.39 27.01
C ALA A 604 28.74 24.58 27.08
N ARG A 605 27.61 25.26 27.07
CA ARG A 605 26.28 24.68 26.99
C ARG A 605 25.40 25.50 26.06
N ASP A 606 24.66 24.83 25.18
CA ASP A 606 23.67 25.43 24.25
C ASP A 606 24.24 26.58 23.40
N GLY A 607 25.51 26.46 23.01
CA GLY A 607 26.25 27.47 22.22
C GLY A 607 26.98 28.49 23.09
N GLU A 608 26.60 28.68 24.35
CA GLU A 608 27.20 29.68 25.22
C GLU A 608 28.42 29.14 25.98
N THR A 609 29.53 29.84 25.85
CA THR A 609 30.77 29.51 26.57
C THR A 609 30.60 29.86 28.07
N LEU A 610 30.89 28.91 28.97
CA LEU A 610 30.81 29.10 30.41
C LEU A 610 32.00 29.97 30.90
N ALA A 611 31.68 30.93 31.76
CA ALA A 611 32.69 31.67 32.46
C ALA A 611 33.65 30.71 33.20
N PRO A 612 34.95 31.00 33.37
CA PRO A 612 35.89 30.08 33.99
C PRO A 612 35.47 29.54 35.36
N THR A 613 34.75 30.35 36.16
CA THR A 613 34.20 29.97 37.47
C THR A 613 32.94 29.12 37.42
N ALA A 614 32.30 29.03 36.26
CA ALA A 614 31.09 28.22 36.03
C ALA A 614 31.39 26.90 35.33
N ARG A 615 32.62 26.66 34.86
CA ARG A 615 33.08 25.40 34.29
C ARG A 615 33.13 24.33 35.36
N PHE A 616 32.66 23.14 35.07
CA PHE A 616 32.60 22.06 36.09
C PHE A 616 33.07 20.73 35.49
N MET A 617 33.49 19.82 36.39
CA MET A 617 33.92 18.47 36.01
C MET A 617 32.73 17.52 36.04
N ALA A 618 32.67 16.67 35.02
CA ALA A 618 31.70 15.57 34.90
C ALA A 618 32.36 14.39 34.19
N ASP A 619 31.79 13.21 34.32
CA ASP A 619 32.15 12.04 33.52
C ASP A 619 31.00 11.59 32.62
N THR A 620 29.79 12.10 32.89
CA THR A 620 28.55 11.83 32.16
C THR A 620 27.71 13.11 32.10
N ILE A 621 27.17 13.41 30.92
CA ILE A 621 26.24 14.52 30.71
C ILE A 621 24.99 14.05 29.97
N ASN A 622 23.82 14.56 30.36
CA ASN A 622 22.56 14.29 29.68
C ASN A 622 22.43 15.21 28.46
N VAL A 623 22.56 14.62 27.27
CA VAL A 623 22.35 15.33 26.01
C VAL A 623 20.92 15.06 25.54
N GLY A 624 20.02 15.99 25.80
CA GLY A 624 18.64 15.92 25.34
C GLY A 624 18.47 16.41 23.91
N PRO A 625 17.32 16.14 23.27
CA PRO A 625 16.98 16.73 21.98
C PRO A 625 17.16 18.25 22.01
N GLY A 626 17.90 18.78 21.02
CA GLY A 626 18.20 20.20 20.92
C GLY A 626 19.32 20.71 21.82
N GLN A 627 19.78 19.97 22.82
CA GLN A 627 20.88 20.39 23.71
C GLN A 627 22.26 20.21 23.07
N ARG A 628 23.19 21.10 23.41
CA ARG A 628 24.59 21.04 22.98
C ARG A 628 25.50 21.26 24.16
N TYR A 629 26.60 20.49 24.22
CA TYR A 629 27.67 20.62 25.22
C TYR A 629 29.02 20.56 24.56
N ASP A 630 29.90 21.51 24.89
CA ASP A 630 31.35 21.39 24.58
C ASP A 630 32.06 20.96 25.84
N VAL A 631 32.80 19.85 25.77
CA VAL A 631 33.59 19.31 26.88
C VAL A 631 35.04 19.14 26.46
N ILE A 632 35.98 19.31 27.41
CA ILE A 632 37.42 19.05 27.21
C ILE A 632 37.82 17.85 28.03
N TRP A 633 38.24 16.80 27.32
CA TRP A 633 38.78 15.58 27.93
C TRP A 633 40.27 15.50 27.66
N LYS A 634 41.03 15.01 28.66
CA LYS A 634 42.49 14.82 28.58
C LYS A 634 42.85 13.34 28.57
N ALA A 635 43.71 12.94 27.63
CA ALA A 635 44.24 11.61 27.53
C ALA A 635 45.28 11.37 28.68
N ARG A 636 44.86 10.66 29.72
CA ARG A 636 45.65 10.48 30.96
C ARG A 636 46.53 9.22 30.94
N LYS A 637 46.03 8.17 30.27
CA LYS A 637 46.68 6.87 30.18
C LYS A 637 46.51 6.30 28.76
N PRO A 638 47.51 5.52 28.27
CA PRO A 638 47.40 4.85 26.97
C PRO A 638 46.35 3.75 27.00
N GLY A 639 45.85 3.37 25.80
CA GLY A 639 44.87 2.32 25.61
C GLY A 639 43.62 2.75 24.83
N MET A 640 42.71 1.81 24.71
CA MET A 640 41.42 2.04 24.03
C MET A 640 40.37 2.48 25.06
N TRP A 641 39.91 3.69 24.94
CA TRP A 641 38.86 4.27 25.80
C TRP A 641 37.55 4.39 25.01
N MET A 642 36.41 4.43 25.70
CA MET A 642 35.10 4.49 25.07
C MET A 642 34.40 5.82 25.33
N ILE A 643 33.64 6.27 24.33
CA ILE A 643 32.56 7.24 24.50
C ILE A 643 31.28 6.47 24.18
N HIS A 644 30.29 6.51 25.09
CA HIS A 644 29.02 5.82 24.85
C HIS A 644 27.85 6.42 25.63
N CYS A 645 26.63 6.12 25.17
CA CYS A 645 25.41 6.40 25.92
C CYS A 645 25.27 5.44 27.10
N HIS A 646 24.90 5.94 28.27
CA HIS A 646 24.75 5.13 29.49
C HIS A 646 23.36 4.47 29.63
N ILE A 647 22.42 4.71 28.67
CA ILE A 647 21.23 3.88 28.49
C ILE A 647 21.64 2.67 27.68
N SER A 648 21.77 1.50 28.31
CA SER A 648 22.32 0.28 27.72
C SER A 648 21.62 -0.14 26.43
N HIS A 649 20.30 0.08 26.33
CA HIS A 649 19.53 -0.20 25.11
C HIS A 649 20.00 0.64 23.91
N HIS A 650 20.49 1.86 24.14
CA HIS A 650 21.00 2.75 23.09
C HIS A 650 22.40 2.34 22.58
N THR A 651 23.08 1.40 23.27
CA THR A 651 24.33 0.79 22.83
C THR A 651 24.11 -0.61 22.26
N THR A 652 23.02 -0.84 21.57
CA THR A 652 22.68 -2.06 20.87
C THR A 652 22.43 -1.79 19.37
N ASN A 653 22.46 -2.85 18.56
CA ASN A 653 22.07 -2.85 17.16
C ASN A 653 20.88 -3.79 16.98
N ASN A 654 19.73 -3.28 16.55
CA ASN A 654 18.47 -4.02 16.47
C ASN A 654 18.14 -4.75 17.79
N ASN A 655 18.23 -4.01 18.90
CA ASN A 655 17.98 -4.48 20.26
C ASN A 655 18.89 -5.64 20.72
N THR A 656 20.05 -5.80 20.08
CA THR A 656 21.01 -6.86 20.40
C THR A 656 22.40 -6.27 20.56
N GLU A 657 23.08 -6.62 21.64
CA GLU A 657 24.51 -6.31 21.83
C GLU A 657 25.36 -7.29 21.01
N THR A 658 26.27 -6.75 20.20
CA THR A 658 27.22 -7.53 19.40
C THR A 658 28.61 -6.96 19.55
N GLN A 659 29.63 -7.80 19.56
CA GLN A 659 31.06 -7.36 19.65
C GLN A 659 31.35 -6.40 20.82
N GLY A 660 30.70 -6.62 21.97
CA GLY A 660 30.89 -5.80 23.17
C GLY A 660 30.20 -4.43 23.13
N GLY A 661 29.18 -4.26 22.25
CA GLY A 661 28.40 -3.04 22.18
C GLY A 661 27.67 -2.86 20.86
N GLY A 662 27.18 -1.65 20.62
CA GLY A 662 26.43 -1.26 19.42
C GLY A 662 26.06 0.23 19.48
N GLY A 663 25.23 0.68 18.56
CA GLY A 663 24.58 1.98 18.61
C GLY A 663 25.48 3.18 18.91
N LEU A 664 25.11 3.93 19.96
CA LEU A 664 25.83 5.13 20.43
C LEU A 664 27.10 4.77 21.21
N MET A 665 28.08 4.23 20.54
CA MET A 665 29.39 3.94 21.08
C MET A 665 30.48 4.26 20.05
N MET A 666 31.63 4.76 20.50
CA MET A 666 32.83 5.00 19.69
C MET A 666 34.09 4.90 20.55
N HIS A 667 35.25 4.83 19.92
CA HIS A 667 36.53 4.69 20.60
C HIS A 667 37.36 5.98 20.62
N ILE A 668 38.18 6.13 21.69
CA ILE A 668 39.35 7.00 21.72
C ILE A 668 40.58 6.08 21.90
N GLU A 669 41.44 6.05 20.90
CA GLU A 669 42.71 5.34 20.97
C GLU A 669 43.80 6.30 21.41
N VAL A 670 44.39 6.04 22.56
CA VAL A 670 45.49 6.82 23.13
C VAL A 670 46.78 6.07 22.97
N GLU A 671 47.69 6.58 22.14
CA GLU A 671 49.02 6.03 21.92
C GLU A 671 49.95 6.27 23.13
N GLY A 672 50.77 5.28 23.50
CA GLY A 672 51.74 5.34 24.56
C GLY A 672 52.12 3.95 25.06
N ASP A 673 53.08 3.86 26.00
CA ASP A 673 53.40 2.59 26.65
C ASP A 673 52.28 2.22 27.63
N PRO A 674 51.59 1.10 27.45
CA PRO A 674 50.49 0.67 28.33
C PRO A 674 50.94 0.44 29.80
N ASN A 675 52.23 0.37 30.08
CA ASN A 675 52.80 0.15 31.41
C ASN A 675 53.11 1.47 32.15
N THR A 676 52.96 2.64 31.51
CA THR A 676 53.11 3.97 32.09
C THR A 676 51.78 4.61 32.43
#